data_66cf544053c8df31280f4175d995a673
#
_entry.id   66cf544053c8df31280f4175d995a673
#
_cell.length_a   1.000
_cell.length_b   1.000
_cell.length_c   1.000
_cell.angle_alpha   90.00
_cell.angle_beta   90.00
_cell.angle_gamma   90.00
#
_symmetry.space_group_name_H-M   'P 1'
#
loop_
_entity.id
_entity.type
_entity.pdbx_description
1 polymer ?
#
loop_
_entity_poly.entity_id
_entity_poly.type
_entity_poly.pdbx_seq_one_letter_code
_entity_poly.pdbx_strand_id
1 'polypeptide(L)'
;MITMRNIWIMMLGICLFGCGAGKQPPSSQLSLTWKLEKDSVEARYFKNTFCLTNNGNKSLTNNWVIYFNQTPIYYQQPINAPLEIECLGSTYYKMYPTEHYQALPPGETITFTILSEGNVINVSSVPEGAYMVTTDEKGKPLQPQNVPIEIELFKPDTQWVSSRNSFPYADGNYFYKQNDDFSKPVDCDMLSLFPAPKKVEKTGGVFSFSQKVCLKFDDAFKEEALLLKSQLTSLLRCSVSDKDEETIIELKKMEVPITCQYPDEYYEIVIKNNRLTLKASDTHGIFNACQTLLALLDNMELTSSPIPNLHITDYPDMGHRGIMLDVARNFTKKADLLKLIDILSFYKMNVLHLHLSDDEAWRVEIPGLEELTEIASRRGHTIDEQTCLYPAYAWGWNETDTTSLANGYYSRSDFMDILKYAKERHIRVIPEIDIPGHSRAAIKAMNARYQKYIDTDQSKAEEYLLTDFADTSQYLSAQNFTDNVINVAMPSTYHFLEKVIDEIVQMYQDAGVELTAFHVGGDEVPEGIWEGSSICRTFMQENGLTKIRDLKDYFLEQILEMLDKRNIQAVGWQDIVMNPDNTVNEHFRNSKVLNYCWNTIPEQGGDEVPYKLANAGYPIILCNVGNFYLDMAYCYHVEEPGLRWGGYVDEYVTFDMLPFDIYKSLRRNLKGEPVDVKAASNGKQPLTKEGYQNIKGLSGQIWSETIRSFEQVEYYLFPKVFGLAERAWNVQPSWALSPDGKVYMDAKRKYNAGIIDYELPRLAKRGINFRVSPPGIMTRDGLLLANTAIPNAVIRYTTDGSEPTESSIEWQTPVVCNAPLIKAKSFYLGK
;
A
#
# COMPACT_ATOMS: atom_id res chain seq x y z
N MET A 1 25.12 36.74 37.75
CA MET A 1 25.15 35.27 37.81
C MET A 1 23.97 34.76 36.97
N ILE A 2 24.26 34.46 35.76
CA ILE A 2 23.26 34.00 34.77
C ILE A 2 23.68 32.59 34.38
N THR A 3 22.85 31.61 34.72
CA THR A 3 23.03 30.20 34.36
C THR A 3 22.41 29.93 33.02
N MET A 4 23.25 29.61 32.06
CA MET A 4 22.83 29.06 30.73
C MET A 4 22.25 27.64 30.90
N ARG A 5 21.07 27.43 30.44
CA ARG A 5 20.45 26.10 30.24
C ARG A 5 20.69 25.66 28.79
N ASN A 6 21.46 24.59 28.63
CA ASN A 6 21.74 23.95 27.36
C ASN A 6 20.45 23.32 26.79
N ILE A 7 20.09 23.75 25.63
CA ILE A 7 19.07 23.12 24.78
C ILE A 7 19.81 22.12 23.89
N TRP A 8 19.53 20.84 24.11
CA TRP A 8 19.94 19.77 23.22
C TRP A 8 18.96 19.71 22.07
N ILE A 9 19.41 20.09 20.87
CA ILE A 9 18.68 19.82 19.63
C ILE A 9 19.13 18.43 19.18
N MET A 10 18.22 17.45 19.31
CA MET A 10 18.36 16.17 18.65
C MET A 10 18.11 16.38 17.15
N MET A 11 19.15 16.32 16.35
CA MET A 11 19.04 16.10 14.92
C MET A 11 18.66 14.63 14.71
N LEU A 12 17.42 14.36 14.35
CA LEU A 12 17.01 13.10 13.73
C LEU A 12 17.56 13.09 12.29
N GLY A 13 18.61 12.31 12.07
CA GLY A 13 19.09 12.02 10.74
C GLY A 13 18.14 11.02 10.05
N ILE A 14 17.48 11.48 9.02
CA ILE A 14 16.68 10.65 8.12
C ILE A 14 17.66 9.87 7.25
N CYS A 15 17.73 8.55 7.44
CA CYS A 15 18.42 7.65 6.50
C CYS A 15 17.55 7.47 5.26
N LEU A 16 17.65 8.37 4.32
CA LEU A 16 17.35 8.11 2.91
C LEU A 16 18.49 7.25 2.34
N PHE A 17 18.16 6.25 1.54
CA PHE A 17 19.13 5.45 0.79
C PHE A 17 20.05 6.34 -0.03
N GLY A 18 21.12 6.81 0.60
CA GLY A 18 22.25 7.44 0.00
C GLY A 18 23.47 6.65 0.43
N CYS A 19 24.24 6.09 -0.52
CA CYS A 19 25.58 5.63 -0.26
C CYS A 19 26.44 6.82 0.21
N GLY A 20 26.32 7.16 1.49
CA GLY A 20 27.19 8.07 2.21
C GLY A 20 28.12 7.26 3.11
N ALA A 21 29.42 7.51 3.04
CA ALA A 21 30.45 6.92 3.89
C ALA A 21 30.12 7.15 5.39
N GLY A 22 29.23 6.33 5.93
CA GLY A 22 28.92 6.22 7.35
C GLY A 22 29.70 5.06 7.95
N LYS A 23 30.20 5.20 9.16
CA LYS A 23 31.00 4.25 9.92
C LYS A 23 30.68 2.81 9.56
N GLN A 24 31.66 2.09 9.02
CA GLN A 24 31.55 0.67 8.72
C GLN A 24 31.03 -0.07 9.97
N PRO A 25 29.98 -0.89 9.83
CA PRO A 25 29.66 -1.89 10.85
C PRO A 25 30.91 -2.79 11.01
N PRO A 26 31.07 -3.48 12.15
CA PRO A 26 32.21 -4.38 12.35
C PRO A 26 32.34 -5.26 11.13
N SER A 27 33.52 -5.35 10.55
CA SER A 27 33.83 -6.02 9.29
C SER A 27 33.18 -7.40 9.27
N SER A 28 32.11 -7.57 8.49
CA SER A 28 31.55 -8.89 8.28
C SER A 28 32.61 -9.74 7.60
N GLN A 29 32.73 -11.02 8.00
CA GLN A 29 33.71 -11.91 7.42
C GLN A 29 33.50 -12.15 5.91
N LEU A 30 32.31 -11.81 5.40
CA LEU A 30 31.92 -11.93 4.00
C LEU A 30 31.19 -10.69 3.50
N SER A 31 31.31 -10.43 2.22
CA SER A 31 30.44 -9.49 1.49
C SER A 31 29.97 -10.10 0.18
N LEU A 32 28.77 -9.72 -0.23
CA LEU A 32 28.18 -10.15 -1.49
C LEU A 32 27.93 -8.92 -2.36
N THR A 33 28.39 -8.95 -3.61
CA THR A 33 28.01 -7.95 -4.60
C THR A 33 27.12 -8.60 -5.63
N TRP A 34 26.03 -7.95 -5.98
CA TRP A 34 25.13 -8.40 -7.04
C TRP A 34 25.10 -7.40 -8.18
N LYS A 35 25.04 -7.93 -9.40
CA LYS A 35 25.03 -7.15 -10.62
C LYS A 35 24.08 -7.73 -11.64
N LEU A 36 23.23 -6.89 -12.21
CA LEU A 36 22.52 -7.21 -13.44
C LEU A 36 23.45 -7.07 -14.62
N GLU A 37 23.74 -8.17 -15.32
CA GLU A 37 24.58 -8.13 -16.53
C GLU A 37 23.76 -7.71 -17.74
N LYS A 38 22.61 -8.35 -17.92
CA LYS A 38 21.71 -8.08 -19.04
C LYS A 38 20.32 -8.58 -18.70
N ASP A 39 19.31 -7.74 -18.90
CA ASP A 39 17.91 -8.15 -18.89
C ASP A 39 17.59 -8.83 -20.22
N SER A 40 16.95 -9.98 -20.14
CA SER A 40 16.44 -10.73 -21.28
C SER A 40 17.48 -11.17 -22.31
N VAL A 41 18.17 -12.22 -22.00
CA VAL A 41 19.01 -12.97 -22.95
C VAL A 41 18.13 -13.65 -24.01
N GLU A 42 16.93 -14.10 -23.61
CA GLU A 42 15.83 -14.60 -24.45
C GLU A 42 14.52 -14.15 -23.81
N ALA A 43 13.39 -14.24 -24.48
CA ALA A 43 12.12 -13.59 -24.10
C ALA A 43 11.67 -13.56 -22.60
N ARG A 44 12.34 -14.28 -21.70
CA ARG A 44 11.98 -14.35 -20.26
C ARG A 44 13.14 -14.62 -19.32
N TYR A 45 14.40 -14.58 -19.82
CA TYR A 45 15.58 -14.84 -19.03
C TYR A 45 16.42 -13.59 -18.91
N PHE A 46 17.02 -13.38 -17.76
CA PHE A 46 18.02 -12.36 -17.51
C PHE A 46 19.31 -12.98 -16.96
N LYS A 47 20.45 -12.30 -17.16
CA LYS A 47 21.75 -12.72 -16.72
C LYS A 47 22.21 -11.82 -15.58
N ASN A 48 22.57 -12.42 -14.46
CA ASN A 48 23.08 -11.71 -13.31
C ASN A 48 24.33 -12.41 -12.71
N THR A 49 25.09 -11.66 -11.93
CA THR A 49 26.35 -12.10 -11.35
C THR A 49 26.36 -11.83 -9.85
N PHE A 50 26.70 -12.84 -9.07
CA PHE A 50 27.02 -12.71 -7.66
C PHE A 50 28.56 -12.77 -7.49
N CYS A 51 29.13 -11.87 -6.69
CA CYS A 51 30.52 -11.87 -6.29
C CYS A 51 30.58 -12.03 -4.78
N LEU A 52 31.04 -13.20 -4.30
CA LEU A 52 31.22 -13.47 -2.88
C LEU A 52 32.67 -13.26 -2.51
N THR A 53 32.96 -12.32 -1.61
CA THR A 53 34.30 -11.96 -1.17
C THR A 53 34.51 -12.41 0.29
N ASN A 54 35.64 -13.12 0.53
CA ASN A 54 36.04 -13.48 1.87
C ASN A 54 36.91 -12.34 2.49
N ASN A 55 36.27 -11.52 3.33
CA ASN A 55 36.94 -10.44 4.07
C ASN A 55 37.55 -10.92 5.41
N GLY A 56 37.39 -12.20 5.73
CA GLY A 56 37.88 -12.79 6.96
C GLY A 56 39.39 -13.10 6.90
N ASN A 57 39.94 -13.67 7.96
CA ASN A 57 41.32 -14.05 8.09
C ASN A 57 41.61 -15.57 7.93
N LYS A 58 40.55 -16.35 7.65
CA LYS A 58 40.61 -17.80 7.39
C LYS A 58 39.99 -18.12 6.06
N SER A 59 40.42 -19.23 5.44
CA SER A 59 39.77 -19.74 4.24
C SER A 59 38.35 -20.18 4.57
N LEU A 60 37.39 -19.80 3.73
CA LEU A 60 36.00 -20.20 3.82
C LEU A 60 35.85 -21.60 3.20
N THR A 61 35.65 -22.62 4.03
CA THR A 61 35.41 -24.01 3.61
C THR A 61 33.97 -24.17 3.13
N ASN A 62 33.53 -25.39 2.87
CA ASN A 62 32.19 -25.70 2.33
C ASN A 62 31.07 -25.87 3.40
N ASN A 63 31.29 -25.39 4.62
CA ASN A 63 30.36 -25.57 5.75
C ASN A 63 29.46 -24.34 6.00
N TRP A 64 29.00 -23.70 4.93
CA TRP A 64 28.17 -22.50 5.02
C TRP A 64 26.98 -22.55 4.06
N VAL A 65 25.93 -21.79 4.42
CA VAL A 65 24.78 -21.48 3.58
C VAL A 65 24.50 -20.00 3.73
N ILE A 66 24.37 -19.27 2.63
CA ILE A 66 23.89 -17.87 2.61
C ILE A 66 22.42 -17.90 2.24
N TYR A 67 21.60 -17.24 3.04
CA TYR A 67 20.19 -17.00 2.80
C TYR A 67 19.98 -15.56 2.40
N PHE A 68 19.03 -15.31 1.50
CA PHE A 68 18.65 -13.96 1.06
C PHE A 68 17.23 -13.95 0.51
N ASN A 69 16.69 -12.73 0.31
CA ASN A 69 15.39 -12.54 -0.32
C ASN A 69 15.56 -11.85 -1.67
N GLN A 70 14.71 -12.19 -2.63
CA GLN A 70 14.59 -11.48 -3.89
C GLN A 70 13.17 -11.68 -4.44
N THR A 71 12.63 -10.70 -5.18
CA THR A 71 11.40 -10.88 -5.95
C THR A 71 11.43 -12.22 -6.68
N PRO A 72 10.34 -13.01 -6.70
CA PRO A 72 10.37 -14.38 -7.19
C PRO A 72 10.98 -14.53 -8.57
N ILE A 73 12.04 -15.30 -8.67
CA ILE A 73 12.78 -15.65 -9.88
C ILE A 73 13.23 -17.12 -9.81
N TYR A 74 13.38 -17.74 -10.97
CA TYR A 74 13.87 -19.11 -11.05
C TYR A 74 15.31 -19.10 -11.57
N TYR A 75 16.25 -19.52 -10.72
CA TYR A 75 17.67 -19.64 -11.07
C TYR A 75 17.92 -20.92 -11.86
N GLN A 76 18.52 -20.77 -13.05
CA GLN A 76 18.98 -21.89 -13.84
C GLN A 76 20.42 -22.25 -13.44
N GLN A 77 20.59 -23.39 -12.77
CA GLN A 77 21.89 -23.82 -12.27
C GLN A 77 22.87 -24.12 -13.42
N PRO A 78 24.03 -23.45 -13.50
CA PRO A 78 25.04 -23.80 -14.47
C PRO A 78 25.67 -25.16 -14.16
N ILE A 79 25.98 -25.94 -15.19
CA ILE A 79 26.68 -27.22 -15.05
C ILE A 79 28.05 -26.98 -14.40
N ASN A 80 28.40 -27.80 -13.38
CA ASN A 80 29.67 -27.73 -12.64
C ASN A 80 29.92 -26.36 -11.95
N ALA A 81 28.86 -25.63 -11.60
CA ALA A 81 28.99 -24.39 -10.86
C ALA A 81 29.54 -24.63 -9.45
N PRO A 82 30.37 -23.72 -8.91
CA PRO A 82 30.89 -23.86 -7.54
C PRO A 82 29.81 -23.58 -6.47
N LEU A 83 28.74 -22.89 -6.82
CA LEU A 83 27.64 -22.52 -5.93
C LEU A 83 26.32 -22.92 -6.57
N GLU A 84 25.33 -23.21 -5.74
CA GLU A 84 23.95 -23.50 -6.13
C GLU A 84 22.99 -22.58 -5.39
N ILE A 85 21.89 -22.16 -6.05
CA ILE A 85 20.83 -21.34 -5.47
C ILE A 85 19.52 -22.11 -5.57
N GLU A 86 18.81 -22.23 -4.44
CA GLU A 86 17.51 -22.92 -4.31
C GLU A 86 16.48 -21.97 -3.70
N CYS A 87 15.26 -21.99 -4.25
CA CYS A 87 14.11 -21.30 -3.69
C CYS A 87 13.51 -22.16 -2.58
N LEU A 88 13.30 -21.56 -1.40
CA LEU A 88 12.67 -22.24 -0.25
C LEU A 88 11.16 -21.94 -0.15
N GLY A 89 10.70 -20.95 -0.89
CA GLY A 89 9.32 -20.48 -0.96
C GLY A 89 9.26 -18.97 -1.07
N SER A 90 8.27 -18.44 -1.79
CA SER A 90 8.09 -17.00 -2.02
C SER A 90 9.38 -16.31 -2.51
N THR A 91 9.86 -15.35 -1.73
CA THR A 91 11.08 -14.55 -2.03
C THR A 91 12.34 -15.09 -1.36
N TYR A 92 12.27 -16.21 -0.65
CA TYR A 92 13.33 -16.70 0.21
C TYR A 92 14.19 -17.77 -0.47
N TYR A 93 15.49 -17.52 -0.54
CA TYR A 93 16.48 -18.32 -1.24
C TYR A 93 17.62 -18.72 -0.33
N LYS A 94 18.27 -19.86 -0.66
CA LYS A 94 19.57 -20.23 -0.09
C LYS A 94 20.59 -20.43 -1.21
N MET A 95 21.82 -20.00 -0.94
CA MET A 95 23.01 -20.21 -1.78
C MET A 95 24.02 -21.02 -0.98
N TYR A 96 24.55 -22.10 -1.55
CA TYR A 96 25.46 -23.02 -0.86
C TYR A 96 26.51 -23.60 -1.80
N PRO A 97 27.68 -24.07 -1.25
CA PRO A 97 28.74 -24.71 -2.00
C PRO A 97 28.32 -26.04 -2.61
N THR A 98 28.71 -26.31 -3.87
CA THR A 98 28.58 -27.60 -4.52
C THR A 98 29.85 -28.45 -4.33
N GLU A 99 29.92 -29.66 -4.89
CA GLU A 99 31.13 -30.50 -4.92
C GLU A 99 32.28 -29.87 -5.72
N HIS A 100 31.97 -28.89 -6.59
CA HIS A 100 32.98 -28.14 -7.40
C HIS A 100 33.55 -26.91 -6.67
N TYR A 101 33.04 -26.62 -5.46
CA TYR A 101 33.51 -25.51 -4.66
C TYR A 101 34.91 -25.77 -4.08
N GLN A 102 35.80 -24.82 -4.21
CA GLN A 102 37.12 -24.81 -3.56
C GLN A 102 37.12 -23.78 -2.44
N ALA A 103 37.76 -24.13 -1.31
CA ALA A 103 37.83 -23.21 -0.19
C ALA A 103 38.38 -21.83 -0.64
N LEU A 104 37.63 -20.76 -0.27
CA LEU A 104 37.90 -19.39 -0.66
C LEU A 104 38.89 -18.75 0.32
N PRO A 105 40.13 -18.47 -0.09
CA PRO A 105 41.12 -17.84 0.79
C PRO A 105 40.76 -16.41 1.24
N PRO A 106 41.37 -15.91 2.33
CA PRO A 106 41.23 -14.52 2.72
C PRO A 106 41.54 -13.53 1.62
N GLY A 107 40.69 -12.54 1.41
CA GLY A 107 40.82 -11.50 0.39
C GLY A 107 40.43 -11.92 -1.03
N GLU A 108 40.11 -13.19 -1.25
CA GLU A 108 39.72 -13.67 -2.58
C GLU A 108 38.19 -13.55 -2.81
N THR A 109 37.82 -13.54 -4.10
CA THR A 109 36.42 -13.42 -4.54
C THR A 109 36.05 -14.55 -5.51
N ILE A 110 34.93 -15.21 -5.27
CA ILE A 110 34.28 -16.08 -6.26
C ILE A 110 33.24 -15.26 -7.02
N THR A 111 33.36 -15.27 -8.34
CA THR A 111 32.36 -14.69 -9.25
C THR A 111 31.51 -15.80 -9.84
N PHE A 112 30.21 -15.69 -9.66
CA PHE A 112 29.22 -16.66 -10.08
C PHE A 112 28.15 -16.00 -10.94
N THR A 113 28.16 -16.29 -12.23
CA THR A 113 27.19 -15.74 -13.19
C THR A 113 26.10 -16.77 -13.48
N ILE A 114 24.86 -16.39 -13.37
CA ILE A 114 23.70 -17.28 -13.49
C ILE A 114 22.65 -16.69 -14.43
N LEU A 115 21.99 -17.57 -15.20
CA LEU A 115 20.82 -17.24 -15.97
C LEU A 115 19.57 -17.46 -15.09
N SER A 116 18.64 -16.51 -15.12
CA SER A 116 17.45 -16.54 -14.28
C SER A 116 16.21 -16.24 -15.09
N GLU A 117 15.12 -16.94 -14.79
CA GLU A 117 13.79 -16.66 -15.36
C GLU A 117 13.04 -15.69 -14.45
N GLY A 118 12.45 -14.65 -15.02
CA GLY A 118 11.77 -13.60 -14.31
C GLY A 118 12.11 -12.22 -14.86
N ASN A 119 11.96 -11.19 -14.05
CA ASN A 119 12.26 -9.81 -14.43
C ASN A 119 12.93 -9.07 -13.27
N VAL A 120 14.00 -8.33 -13.59
CA VAL A 120 14.51 -7.27 -12.73
C VAL A 120 13.99 -5.95 -13.28
N ILE A 121 13.20 -5.25 -12.49
CA ILE A 121 12.46 -4.08 -12.94
C ILE A 121 13.07 -2.80 -12.42
N ASN A 122 13.36 -2.78 -11.13
CA ASN A 122 13.84 -1.64 -10.38
C ASN A 122 14.50 -2.11 -9.07
N VAL A 123 14.78 -1.16 -8.19
CA VAL A 123 15.38 -1.40 -6.86
C VAL A 123 14.58 -2.35 -5.96
N SER A 124 13.30 -2.60 -6.23
CA SER A 124 12.50 -3.58 -5.46
C SER A 124 12.71 -5.04 -5.93
N SER A 125 13.50 -5.26 -6.99
CA SER A 125 13.71 -6.61 -7.57
C SER A 125 15.10 -7.18 -7.27
N VAL A 126 15.91 -6.50 -6.47
CA VAL A 126 17.29 -6.91 -6.15
C VAL A 126 17.35 -7.84 -4.94
N PRO A 127 18.45 -8.61 -4.75
CA PRO A 127 18.62 -9.40 -3.54
C PRO A 127 18.78 -8.52 -2.30
N GLU A 128 18.13 -8.90 -1.20
CA GLU A 128 18.12 -8.16 0.06
C GLU A 128 18.22 -9.10 1.27
N GLY A 129 18.58 -8.55 2.44
CA GLY A 129 18.48 -9.23 3.74
C GLY A 129 19.36 -10.46 3.87
N ALA A 130 20.55 -10.49 3.22
CA ALA A 130 21.40 -11.67 3.25
C ALA A 130 22.06 -11.90 4.61
N TYR A 131 22.13 -13.19 4.97
CA TYR A 131 22.87 -13.67 6.13
C TYR A 131 23.42 -15.07 5.87
N MET A 132 24.47 -15.43 6.61
CA MET A 132 25.13 -16.70 6.51
C MET A 132 24.93 -17.53 7.77
N VAL A 133 24.69 -18.82 7.61
CA VAL A 133 24.72 -19.84 8.65
C VAL A 133 25.89 -20.78 8.34
N THR A 134 26.76 -20.97 9.31
CA THR A 134 27.84 -21.97 9.24
C THR A 134 27.55 -23.15 10.16
N THR A 135 28.14 -24.29 9.89
CA THR A 135 28.05 -25.46 10.78
C THR A 135 29.38 -25.70 11.48
N ASP A 136 29.31 -26.22 12.70
CA ASP A 136 30.51 -26.70 13.44
C ASP A 136 31.02 -28.02 12.85
N GLU A 137 32.12 -28.55 13.42
CA GLU A 137 32.72 -29.84 13.00
C GLU A 137 31.78 -31.03 13.15
N LYS A 138 30.68 -30.92 13.90
CA LYS A 138 29.64 -31.93 14.09
C LYS A 138 28.42 -31.73 13.19
N GLY A 139 28.47 -30.71 12.32
CA GLY A 139 27.37 -30.33 11.44
C GLY A 139 26.24 -29.55 12.14
N LYS A 140 26.45 -29.07 13.37
CA LYS A 140 25.45 -28.27 14.08
C LYS A 140 25.47 -26.84 13.58
N PRO A 141 24.32 -26.24 13.23
CA PRO A 141 24.25 -24.84 12.84
C PRO A 141 24.76 -23.90 13.95
N LEU A 142 25.54 -22.91 13.56
CA LEU A 142 25.98 -21.81 14.43
C LEU A 142 25.06 -20.60 14.24
N GLN A 143 25.20 -19.61 15.12
CA GLN A 143 24.40 -18.40 15.05
C GLN A 143 24.57 -17.69 13.69
N PRO A 144 23.50 -17.28 13.04
CA PRO A 144 23.53 -16.57 11.77
C PRO A 144 24.32 -15.26 11.86
N GLN A 145 24.94 -14.87 10.76
CA GLN A 145 25.72 -13.63 10.64
C GLN A 145 25.26 -12.85 9.41
N ASN A 146 25.02 -11.55 9.54
CA ASN A 146 24.66 -10.70 8.41
C ASN A 146 25.76 -10.67 7.35
N VAL A 147 25.37 -10.77 6.09
CA VAL A 147 26.21 -10.61 4.93
C VAL A 147 25.77 -9.34 4.20
N PRO A 148 26.61 -8.27 4.17
CA PRO A 148 26.27 -7.08 3.39
C PRO A 148 26.13 -7.44 1.91
N ILE A 149 25.06 -6.96 1.28
CA ILE A 149 24.91 -7.01 -0.18
C ILE A 149 25.10 -5.61 -0.73
N GLU A 150 26.01 -5.50 -1.69
CA GLU A 150 26.20 -4.31 -2.52
C GLU A 150 25.54 -4.55 -3.88
N ILE A 151 24.68 -3.65 -4.30
CA ILE A 151 24.05 -3.69 -5.62
C ILE A 151 24.83 -2.76 -6.56
N GLU A 152 25.40 -3.31 -7.64
CA GLU A 152 26.05 -2.50 -8.65
C GLU A 152 25.00 -1.61 -9.34
N LEU A 153 25.34 -0.35 -9.57
CA LEU A 153 24.46 0.63 -10.21
C LEU A 153 23.91 0.12 -11.55
N PHE A 154 22.64 0.28 -11.74
CA PHE A 154 21.97 -0.05 -12.99
C PHE A 154 22.47 0.83 -14.15
N LYS A 155 22.59 0.21 -15.32
CA LYS A 155 22.97 0.85 -16.59
C LYS A 155 21.87 0.61 -17.62
N PRO A 156 20.76 1.35 -17.58
CA PRO A 156 19.56 1.06 -18.38
C PRO A 156 19.83 0.88 -19.86
N ASP A 157 20.63 1.75 -20.47
CA ASP A 157 20.92 1.75 -21.90
C ASP A 157 21.60 0.47 -22.41
N THR A 158 22.30 -0.26 -21.52
CA THR A 158 23.05 -1.46 -21.87
C THR A 158 22.47 -2.74 -21.28
N GLN A 159 21.75 -2.66 -20.18
CA GLN A 159 21.20 -3.79 -19.45
C GLN A 159 19.77 -4.15 -19.87
N TRP A 160 18.91 -3.14 -20.13
CA TRP A 160 17.52 -3.34 -20.58
C TRP A 160 17.41 -3.31 -22.11
N VAL A 161 17.73 -4.40 -22.77
CA VAL A 161 17.82 -4.47 -24.24
C VAL A 161 16.69 -5.30 -24.85
N SER A 162 15.70 -5.73 -24.07
CA SER A 162 14.79 -6.76 -24.54
C SER A 162 13.53 -6.24 -25.22
N SER A 163 13.02 -7.03 -26.15
CA SER A 163 11.72 -6.87 -26.80
C SER A 163 10.54 -6.96 -25.82
N ARG A 164 10.73 -7.53 -24.62
CA ARG A 164 9.73 -7.53 -23.53
C ARG A 164 9.59 -6.18 -22.89
N ASN A 165 10.64 -5.37 -22.90
CA ASN A 165 10.71 -4.09 -22.23
C ASN A 165 10.60 -2.92 -23.23
N SER A 166 9.75 -3.03 -24.24
CA SER A 166 9.35 -1.90 -25.09
C SER A 166 8.45 -0.90 -24.35
N PHE A 167 8.67 -0.77 -23.03
CA PHE A 167 8.02 0.25 -22.21
C PHE A 167 8.77 1.58 -22.39
N PRO A 168 8.08 2.71 -22.43
CA PRO A 168 8.74 4.00 -22.40
C PRO A 168 9.46 4.17 -21.06
N TYR A 169 10.77 3.97 -21.07
CA TYR A 169 11.62 4.21 -19.92
C TYR A 169 11.54 5.68 -19.51
N ALA A 170 11.29 5.94 -18.24
CA ALA A 170 11.10 7.29 -17.72
C ALA A 170 12.46 7.95 -17.42
N ASP A 171 13.23 8.24 -18.50
CA ASP A 171 14.49 8.99 -18.43
C ASP A 171 14.26 10.50 -18.29
N GLY A 172 15.34 11.26 -18.25
CA GLY A 172 15.30 12.71 -18.17
C GLY A 172 14.50 13.36 -19.31
N ASN A 173 14.56 12.81 -20.54
CA ASN A 173 13.79 13.35 -21.67
C ASN A 173 12.30 13.06 -21.53
N TYR A 174 11.94 11.89 -20.98
CA TYR A 174 10.55 11.56 -20.67
C TYR A 174 9.97 12.59 -19.71
N PHE A 175 10.63 12.82 -18.56
CA PHE A 175 10.19 13.80 -17.59
C PHE A 175 10.20 15.23 -18.13
N TYR A 176 11.20 15.60 -18.98
CA TYR A 176 11.23 16.93 -19.58
C TYR A 176 9.97 17.20 -20.40
N LYS A 177 9.52 16.24 -21.20
CA LYS A 177 8.29 16.35 -21.99
C LYS A 177 7.05 16.37 -21.11
N GLN A 178 7.00 15.50 -20.10
CA GLN A 178 5.86 15.42 -19.19
C GLN A 178 5.71 16.72 -18.38
N ASN A 179 6.80 17.27 -17.86
CA ASN A 179 6.81 18.48 -17.07
C ASN A 179 6.45 19.73 -17.88
N ASP A 180 6.70 19.73 -19.20
CA ASP A 180 6.33 20.85 -20.09
C ASP A 180 4.81 21.08 -20.13
N ASP A 181 4.01 20.03 -19.98
CA ASP A 181 2.55 20.13 -19.87
C ASP A 181 2.09 20.92 -18.64
N PHE A 182 2.91 20.95 -17.57
CA PHE A 182 2.64 21.66 -16.31
C PHE A 182 3.41 22.97 -16.17
N SER A 183 4.28 23.31 -17.11
CA SER A 183 5.09 24.53 -17.08
C SER A 183 4.28 25.84 -17.22
N LYS A 184 3.04 25.76 -17.69
CA LYS A 184 2.14 26.90 -17.85
C LYS A 184 1.50 27.25 -16.51
N PRO A 185 1.66 28.49 -16.02
CA PRO A 185 1.00 28.93 -14.80
C PRO A 185 -0.51 28.74 -14.89
N VAL A 186 -1.10 28.16 -13.86
CA VAL A 186 -2.55 28.06 -13.67
C VAL A 186 -2.88 28.86 -12.43
N ASP A 187 -3.88 29.71 -12.52
CA ASP A 187 -4.37 30.46 -11.37
C ASP A 187 -5.11 29.48 -10.43
N CYS A 188 -4.50 29.21 -9.28
CA CYS A 188 -5.01 28.35 -8.23
C CYS A 188 -5.29 29.24 -7.02
N ASP A 189 -6.57 29.41 -6.68
CA ASP A 189 -6.92 30.24 -5.52
C ASP A 189 -6.98 29.40 -4.23
N MET A 190 -7.01 30.09 -3.08
CA MET A 190 -7.04 29.46 -1.76
C MET A 190 -8.25 28.53 -1.51
N LEU A 191 -9.21 28.49 -2.41
CA LEU A 191 -10.37 27.60 -2.38
C LEU A 191 -10.13 26.29 -3.12
N SER A 192 -8.89 26.05 -3.58
CA SER A 192 -8.47 24.74 -4.08
C SER A 192 -8.36 23.77 -2.90
N LEU A 193 -9.42 23.02 -2.66
CA LEU A 193 -9.58 22.06 -1.57
C LEU A 193 -9.65 20.64 -2.12
N PHE A 194 -9.15 19.67 -1.37
CA PHE A 194 -9.22 18.23 -1.67
C PHE A 194 -9.95 17.47 -0.55
N PRO A 195 -11.00 16.73 -0.91
CA PRO A 195 -11.76 16.79 -2.17
C PRO A 195 -12.44 18.14 -2.35
N ALA A 196 -12.68 18.51 -3.61
CA ALA A 196 -13.31 19.79 -3.94
C ALA A 196 -14.78 19.81 -3.49
N PRO A 197 -15.26 20.87 -2.82
CA PRO A 197 -16.66 20.98 -2.42
C PRO A 197 -17.59 21.05 -3.63
N LYS A 198 -18.82 20.56 -3.48
CA LYS A 198 -19.86 20.58 -4.53
C LYS A 198 -20.19 22.00 -4.98
N LYS A 199 -20.26 22.94 -4.06
CA LYS A 199 -20.63 24.33 -4.36
C LYS A 199 -19.90 25.29 -3.45
N VAL A 200 -19.30 26.33 -4.02
CA VAL A 200 -18.68 27.44 -3.31
C VAL A 200 -19.19 28.76 -3.89
N GLU A 201 -19.85 29.56 -3.07
CA GLU A 201 -20.39 30.88 -3.45
C GLU A 201 -19.70 32.00 -2.66
N LYS A 202 -18.94 32.85 -3.34
CA LYS A 202 -18.35 34.07 -2.73
C LYS A 202 -19.45 35.10 -2.54
N THR A 203 -19.64 35.60 -1.29
CA THR A 203 -20.76 36.51 -0.94
C THR A 203 -20.30 37.97 -0.81
N GLY A 204 -19.05 38.28 -1.18
CA GLY A 204 -18.45 39.60 -1.10
C GLY A 204 -17.91 39.96 0.29
N GLY A 205 -16.80 40.71 0.31
CA GLY A 205 -16.02 40.99 1.51
C GLY A 205 -15.05 39.88 1.88
N VAL A 206 -14.29 40.09 2.94
CA VAL A 206 -13.26 39.15 3.43
C VAL A 206 -13.41 38.91 4.92
N PHE A 207 -12.96 37.75 5.36
CA PHE A 207 -12.90 37.32 6.75
C PHE A 207 -11.42 37.31 7.20
N SER A 208 -11.16 38.06 8.28
CA SER A 208 -9.84 38.06 8.93
C SER A 208 -9.87 37.14 10.13
N PHE A 209 -9.12 36.08 10.07
CA PHE A 209 -9.03 35.09 11.16
C PHE A 209 -8.14 35.62 12.28
N SER A 210 -8.63 35.53 13.51
CA SER A 210 -7.84 35.78 14.72
C SER A 210 -7.57 34.45 15.42
N GLN A 211 -6.37 34.28 15.97
CA GLN A 211 -6.03 33.12 16.79
C GLN A 211 -6.76 33.05 18.12
N LYS A 212 -7.50 34.13 18.50
CA LYS A 212 -8.44 34.13 19.63
C LYS A 212 -9.82 33.70 19.14
N VAL A 213 -10.16 32.45 19.43
CA VAL A 213 -11.34 31.78 18.91
C VAL A 213 -12.36 31.50 20.03
N CYS A 214 -13.60 31.96 19.83
CA CYS A 214 -14.75 31.49 20.59
C CYS A 214 -15.38 30.30 19.85
N LEU A 215 -15.43 29.13 20.49
CA LEU A 215 -16.06 27.93 19.93
C LEU A 215 -17.39 27.67 20.61
N LYS A 216 -18.47 27.72 19.84
CA LYS A 216 -19.85 27.41 20.26
C LYS A 216 -20.36 26.21 19.50
N PHE A 217 -21.13 25.35 20.14
CA PHE A 217 -21.66 24.15 19.49
C PHE A 217 -22.99 23.71 20.13
N ASP A 218 -23.82 23.07 19.32
CA ASP A 218 -24.99 22.33 19.81
C ASP A 218 -24.53 21.04 20.51
N ASP A 219 -25.20 20.62 21.57
CA ASP A 219 -24.78 19.47 22.40
C ASP A 219 -24.57 18.17 21.60
N ALA A 220 -25.29 18.02 20.49
CA ALA A 220 -25.14 16.88 19.58
C ALA A 220 -23.77 16.77 18.93
N PHE A 221 -22.98 17.84 18.90
CA PHE A 221 -21.67 17.92 18.23
C PHE A 221 -20.51 18.14 19.20
N LYS A 222 -20.70 17.74 20.46
CA LYS A 222 -19.73 17.97 21.52
C LYS A 222 -18.38 17.29 21.24
N GLU A 223 -18.38 16.06 20.75
CA GLU A 223 -17.16 15.28 20.50
C GLU A 223 -16.36 15.92 19.35
N GLU A 224 -17.00 16.26 18.25
CA GLU A 224 -16.38 16.91 17.10
C GLU A 224 -15.88 18.33 17.45
N ALA A 225 -16.59 19.05 18.30
CA ALA A 225 -16.17 20.37 18.80
C ALA A 225 -14.90 20.26 19.67
N LEU A 226 -14.79 19.24 20.52
CA LEU A 226 -13.59 18.97 21.32
C LEU A 226 -12.40 18.60 20.45
N LEU A 227 -12.63 17.77 19.42
CA LEU A 227 -11.59 17.39 18.45
C LEU A 227 -11.14 18.64 17.66
N LEU A 228 -12.07 19.43 17.13
CA LEU A 228 -11.74 20.68 16.44
C LEU A 228 -10.95 21.63 17.32
N LYS A 229 -11.34 21.80 18.61
CA LYS A 229 -10.60 22.59 19.59
C LYS A 229 -9.14 22.10 19.70
N SER A 230 -8.92 20.81 19.84
CA SER A 230 -7.59 20.21 19.90
C SER A 230 -6.79 20.52 18.63
N GLN A 231 -7.38 20.34 17.45
CA GLN A 231 -6.75 20.59 16.17
C GLN A 231 -6.42 22.09 15.96
N LEU A 232 -7.33 22.99 16.28
CA LEU A 232 -7.08 24.44 16.22
C LEU A 232 -5.91 24.84 17.15
N THR A 233 -5.84 24.25 18.32
CA THR A 233 -4.77 24.54 19.29
C THR A 233 -3.42 23.99 18.84
N SER A 234 -3.37 22.72 18.40
CA SER A 234 -2.12 22.04 18.05
C SER A 234 -1.57 22.46 16.67
N LEU A 235 -2.43 22.57 15.66
CA LEU A 235 -2.01 22.82 14.27
C LEU A 235 -1.89 24.33 13.96
N LEU A 236 -2.81 25.17 14.49
CA LEU A 236 -2.90 26.59 14.18
C LEU A 236 -2.56 27.49 15.37
N ARG A 237 -2.17 26.92 16.51
CA ARG A 237 -1.78 27.62 17.75
C ARG A 237 -2.85 28.61 18.25
N CYS A 238 -4.13 28.28 18.05
CA CYS A 238 -5.25 29.10 18.50
C CYS A 238 -5.45 29.00 20.02
N SER A 239 -5.83 30.12 20.62
CA SER A 239 -6.43 30.14 21.97
C SER A 239 -7.93 29.98 21.85
N VAL A 240 -8.47 28.84 22.27
CA VAL A 240 -9.89 28.51 22.09
C VAL A 240 -10.63 28.56 23.42
N SER A 241 -11.66 29.42 23.51
CA SER A 241 -12.50 29.63 24.68
C SER A 241 -13.99 29.47 24.35
N ASP A 242 -14.87 29.55 25.38
CA ASP A 242 -16.33 29.62 25.29
C ASP A 242 -16.83 31.08 25.36
N LYS A 243 -15.95 32.05 25.60
CA LYS A 243 -16.29 33.48 25.67
C LYS A 243 -16.20 34.11 24.28
N ASP A 244 -16.98 35.14 24.09
CA ASP A 244 -16.95 35.91 22.82
C ASP A 244 -15.53 36.49 22.59
N GLU A 245 -14.97 36.12 21.45
CA GLU A 245 -13.65 36.48 20.98
C GLU A 245 -13.74 37.10 19.58
N GLU A 246 -12.59 37.48 19.02
CA GLU A 246 -12.52 38.14 17.72
C GLU A 246 -13.01 37.25 16.57
N THR A 247 -12.72 35.95 16.64
CA THR A 247 -13.23 34.92 15.71
C THR A 247 -14.24 34.06 16.44
N ILE A 248 -15.41 33.88 15.87
CA ILE A 248 -16.45 32.98 16.40
C ILE A 248 -16.65 31.79 15.44
N ILE A 249 -16.48 30.58 15.93
CA ILE A 249 -16.80 29.33 15.24
C ILE A 249 -18.04 28.72 15.91
N GLU A 250 -19.06 28.39 15.11
CA GLU A 250 -20.30 27.81 15.60
C GLU A 250 -20.60 26.50 14.86
N LEU A 251 -20.82 25.42 15.61
CA LEU A 251 -21.30 24.12 15.09
C LEU A 251 -22.78 24.01 15.39
N LYS A 252 -23.63 23.95 14.35
CA LYS A 252 -25.07 24.00 14.46
C LYS A 252 -25.77 22.84 13.76
N LYS A 253 -26.79 22.27 14.40
CA LYS A 253 -27.66 21.31 13.77
C LYS A 253 -28.58 21.98 12.74
N MET A 254 -28.81 21.27 11.62
CA MET A 254 -29.70 21.71 10.54
C MET A 254 -30.47 20.51 9.98
N GLU A 255 -31.58 20.81 9.28
CA GLU A 255 -32.28 19.83 8.44
C GLU A 255 -31.66 19.80 7.06
N VAL A 256 -31.51 18.62 6.46
CA VAL A 256 -30.87 18.39 5.15
C VAL A 256 -31.92 18.39 4.04
N PRO A 257 -31.58 18.87 2.83
CA PRO A 257 -32.44 18.72 1.66
C PRO A 257 -32.74 17.25 1.35
N ILE A 258 -34.00 16.91 1.11
CA ILE A 258 -34.52 15.54 0.87
C ILE A 258 -33.81 14.85 -0.33
N THR A 259 -33.15 15.60 -1.21
CA THR A 259 -32.50 15.10 -2.43
C THR A 259 -31.08 14.61 -2.22
N CYS A 260 -30.50 14.71 -1.02
CA CYS A 260 -29.14 14.25 -0.74
C CYS A 260 -29.12 12.74 -0.54
N GLN A 261 -28.21 12.04 -1.24
CA GLN A 261 -28.08 10.59 -1.13
C GLN A 261 -27.45 10.15 0.21
N TYR A 262 -26.54 10.95 0.77
CA TYR A 262 -25.87 10.73 2.05
C TYR A 262 -26.14 11.91 2.99
N PRO A 263 -27.35 12.02 3.56
CA PRO A 263 -27.75 13.17 4.36
C PRO A 263 -26.93 13.33 5.65
N ASP A 264 -26.44 12.27 6.21
CA ASP A 264 -25.57 12.22 7.41
C ASP A 264 -24.20 12.85 7.17
N GLU A 265 -23.74 12.90 5.93
CA GLU A 265 -22.47 13.51 5.57
C GLU A 265 -22.62 14.90 4.94
N TYR A 266 -23.86 15.37 4.75
CA TYR A 266 -24.12 16.72 4.22
C TYR A 266 -23.73 17.80 5.22
N TYR A 267 -23.12 18.87 4.72
CA TYR A 267 -22.81 20.05 5.52
C TYR A 267 -22.85 21.35 4.73
N GLU A 268 -22.97 22.44 5.49
CA GLU A 268 -22.80 23.81 5.01
C GLU A 268 -21.77 24.55 5.86
N ILE A 269 -20.97 25.42 5.22
CA ILE A 269 -20.10 26.38 5.90
C ILE A 269 -20.48 27.78 5.43
N VAL A 270 -20.80 28.65 6.37
CA VAL A 270 -21.06 30.08 6.09
C VAL A 270 -20.02 30.93 6.78
N ILE A 271 -19.22 31.65 6.00
CA ILE A 271 -18.22 32.59 6.49
C ILE A 271 -18.70 34.02 6.19
N LYS A 272 -18.95 34.77 7.24
CA LYS A 272 -19.43 36.16 7.11
C LYS A 272 -18.97 37.01 8.29
N ASN A 273 -18.39 38.15 8.01
CA ASN A 273 -17.83 39.06 9.02
C ASN A 273 -16.75 38.38 9.87
N ASN A 274 -16.97 38.25 11.20
CA ASN A 274 -16.08 37.53 12.13
C ASN A 274 -16.57 36.17 12.53
N ARG A 275 -17.53 35.58 11.83
CA ARG A 275 -18.23 34.35 12.19
C ARG A 275 -18.08 33.28 11.11
N LEU A 276 -17.76 32.08 11.56
CA LEU A 276 -17.73 30.85 10.77
C LEU A 276 -18.80 29.92 11.35
N THR A 277 -19.85 29.65 10.59
CA THR A 277 -20.94 28.77 11.02
C THR A 277 -20.89 27.50 10.19
N LEU A 278 -20.63 26.36 10.86
CA LEU A 278 -20.67 25.04 10.32
C LEU A 278 -22.00 24.41 10.66
N LYS A 279 -22.68 23.84 9.69
CA LYS A 279 -24.01 23.24 9.87
C LYS A 279 -24.06 21.86 9.25
N ALA A 280 -24.65 20.91 9.96
CA ALA A 280 -24.93 19.56 9.48
C ALA A 280 -26.15 18.95 10.18
N SER A 281 -26.69 17.86 9.66
CA SER A 281 -27.73 17.08 10.32
C SER A 281 -27.18 16.07 11.31
N ASP A 282 -25.94 15.61 11.09
CA ASP A 282 -25.30 14.52 11.82
C ASP A 282 -23.85 14.83 12.16
N THR A 283 -23.28 14.08 13.08
CA THR A 283 -21.90 14.20 13.54
C THR A 283 -20.89 13.97 12.41
N HIS A 284 -21.17 13.09 11.46
CA HIS A 284 -20.30 12.85 10.32
C HIS A 284 -20.20 14.08 9.39
N GLY A 285 -21.33 14.71 9.08
CA GLY A 285 -21.37 15.94 8.28
C GLY A 285 -20.63 17.09 8.96
N ILE A 286 -20.84 17.28 10.28
CA ILE A 286 -20.13 18.36 11.00
C ILE A 286 -18.63 18.07 11.10
N PHE A 287 -18.21 16.79 11.23
CA PHE A 287 -16.82 16.41 11.18
C PHE A 287 -16.19 16.79 9.82
N ASN A 288 -16.85 16.44 8.70
CA ASN A 288 -16.40 16.80 7.35
C ASN A 288 -16.32 18.33 7.15
N ALA A 289 -17.25 19.09 7.73
CA ALA A 289 -17.21 20.55 7.73
C ALA A 289 -15.98 21.07 8.49
N CYS A 290 -15.64 20.46 9.64
CA CYS A 290 -14.45 20.81 10.41
C CYS A 290 -13.15 20.58 9.60
N GLN A 291 -13.04 19.44 8.86
CA GLN A 291 -11.87 19.19 8.01
C GLN A 291 -11.75 20.23 6.87
N THR A 292 -12.86 20.58 6.24
CA THR A 292 -12.89 21.64 5.23
C THR A 292 -12.47 23.01 5.81
N LEU A 293 -12.94 23.35 7.01
CA LEU A 293 -12.52 24.56 7.70
C LEU A 293 -11.02 24.57 7.97
N LEU A 294 -10.47 23.47 8.49
CA LEU A 294 -9.03 23.35 8.76
C LEU A 294 -8.20 23.49 7.49
N ALA A 295 -8.65 22.93 6.37
CA ALA A 295 -8.00 23.09 5.07
C ALA A 295 -8.01 24.56 4.59
N LEU A 296 -9.13 25.27 4.75
CA LEU A 296 -9.24 26.69 4.44
C LEU A 296 -8.30 27.55 5.31
N LEU A 297 -8.21 27.26 6.59
CA LEU A 297 -7.33 27.98 7.52
C LEU A 297 -5.85 27.71 7.22
N ASP A 298 -5.48 26.48 6.88
CA ASP A 298 -4.14 26.14 6.42
C ASP A 298 -3.79 26.89 5.11
N ASN A 299 -4.72 26.94 4.14
CA ASN A 299 -4.51 27.67 2.88
C ASN A 299 -4.37 29.18 3.11
N MET A 300 -5.15 29.76 4.04
CA MET A 300 -5.02 31.15 4.46
C MET A 300 -3.61 31.42 5.04
N GLU A 301 -3.10 30.54 5.90
CA GLU A 301 -1.77 30.68 6.49
C GLU A 301 -0.68 30.60 5.41
N LEU A 302 -0.76 29.63 4.50
CA LEU A 302 0.18 29.42 3.40
C LEU A 302 0.24 30.62 2.45
N THR A 303 -0.91 31.21 2.11
CA THR A 303 -0.99 32.34 1.18
C THR A 303 -0.85 33.70 1.85
N SER A 304 -0.93 33.76 3.18
CA SER A 304 -1.04 34.99 3.95
C SER A 304 -2.19 35.89 3.47
N SER A 305 -3.24 35.32 2.91
CA SER A 305 -4.39 36.02 2.32
C SER A 305 -5.66 35.82 3.14
N PRO A 306 -6.51 36.83 3.35
CA PRO A 306 -7.75 36.65 4.09
C PRO A 306 -8.73 35.74 3.33
N ILE A 307 -9.50 34.93 4.07
CA ILE A 307 -10.55 34.10 3.48
C ILE A 307 -11.69 35.00 2.94
N PRO A 308 -12.17 34.82 1.70
CA PRO A 308 -13.34 35.53 1.24
C PRO A 308 -14.59 35.14 2.06
N ASN A 309 -15.53 36.06 2.28
CA ASN A 309 -16.84 35.70 2.76
C ASN A 309 -17.50 34.75 1.75
N LEU A 310 -17.97 33.57 2.21
CA LEU A 310 -18.48 32.52 1.32
C LEU A 310 -19.55 31.65 1.98
N HIS A 311 -20.23 30.90 1.11
CA HIS A 311 -21.10 29.82 1.48
C HIS A 311 -20.66 28.57 0.74
N ILE A 312 -20.30 27.51 1.47
CA ILE A 312 -20.01 26.17 0.95
C ILE A 312 -21.20 25.28 1.23
N THR A 313 -21.59 24.49 0.23
CA THR A 313 -22.52 23.36 0.37
C THR A 313 -21.82 22.11 -0.15
N ASP A 314 -21.75 21.06 0.63
CA ASP A 314 -20.93 19.89 0.28
C ASP A 314 -21.49 18.57 0.84
N TYR A 315 -21.22 17.47 0.12
CA TYR A 315 -21.58 16.10 0.44
C TYR A 315 -20.87 15.13 -0.51
N PRO A 316 -20.65 13.83 -0.13
CA PRO A 316 -20.04 12.86 -1.03
C PRO A 316 -21.03 12.29 -2.05
N ASP A 317 -20.49 11.80 -3.18
CA ASP A 317 -21.24 10.96 -4.13
C ASP A 317 -21.13 9.46 -3.81
N MET A 318 -20.08 9.03 -3.08
CA MET A 318 -19.87 7.64 -2.70
C MET A 318 -19.88 7.47 -1.18
N GLY A 319 -20.63 6.48 -0.69
CA GLY A 319 -20.71 6.16 0.74
C GLY A 319 -19.51 5.39 1.27
N HIS A 320 -18.76 4.71 0.41
CA HIS A 320 -17.54 4.02 0.78
C HIS A 320 -16.34 4.67 0.09
N ARG A 321 -15.42 5.21 0.88
CA ARG A 321 -14.21 5.89 0.47
C ARG A 321 -13.05 5.32 1.28
N GLY A 322 -12.45 4.23 0.77
CA GLY A 322 -11.57 3.35 1.53
C GLY A 322 -10.10 3.45 1.15
N ILE A 323 -9.28 3.08 2.12
CA ILE A 323 -7.89 2.65 1.92
C ILE A 323 -7.73 1.28 2.60
N MET A 324 -7.20 0.31 1.86
CA MET A 324 -6.68 -0.92 2.44
C MET A 324 -5.19 -0.76 2.73
N LEU A 325 -4.76 -1.24 3.88
CA LEU A 325 -3.36 -1.33 4.26
C LEU A 325 -3.02 -2.78 4.62
N ASP A 326 -2.11 -3.36 3.88
CA ASP A 326 -1.49 -4.63 4.21
C ASP A 326 -0.49 -4.42 5.36
N VAL A 327 -0.78 -5.02 6.51
CA VAL A 327 0.11 -5.05 7.67
C VAL A 327 0.74 -6.44 7.88
N ALA A 328 0.36 -7.41 7.05
CA ALA A 328 0.83 -8.79 7.15
C ALA A 328 2.23 -8.95 6.54
N ARG A 329 2.44 -8.55 5.28
CA ARG A 329 3.75 -8.68 4.63
C ARG A 329 4.80 -7.82 5.34
N ASN A 330 4.50 -6.56 5.62
CA ASN A 330 5.34 -5.71 6.45
C ASN A 330 4.48 -4.91 7.44
N PHE A 331 4.85 -4.99 8.73
CA PHE A 331 4.04 -4.50 9.83
C PHE A 331 4.06 -2.97 9.93
N THR A 332 2.89 -2.36 10.07
CA THR A 332 2.76 -0.94 10.41
C THR A 332 2.52 -0.80 11.90
N LYS A 333 3.40 -0.06 12.60
CA LYS A 333 3.26 0.16 14.04
C LYS A 333 2.01 0.97 14.39
N LYS A 334 1.43 0.73 15.56
CA LYS A 334 0.22 1.45 16.03
C LYS A 334 0.33 2.96 15.88
N ALA A 335 1.46 3.57 16.28
CA ALA A 335 1.63 5.02 16.19
C ALA A 335 1.53 5.56 14.75
N ASP A 336 2.10 4.82 13.79
CA ASP A 336 2.07 5.15 12.37
C ASP A 336 0.66 4.94 11.80
N LEU A 337 -0.04 3.89 12.24
CA LEU A 337 -1.43 3.65 11.84
C LEU A 337 -2.37 4.75 12.34
N LEU A 338 -2.20 5.24 13.58
CA LEU A 338 -2.96 6.38 14.09
C LEU A 338 -2.69 7.65 13.29
N LYS A 339 -1.43 7.88 12.88
CA LYS A 339 -1.07 8.98 11.98
C LYS A 339 -1.76 8.85 10.62
N LEU A 340 -1.83 7.63 10.07
CA LEU A 340 -2.55 7.37 8.82
C LEU A 340 -4.05 7.67 8.96
N ILE A 341 -4.68 7.26 10.05
CA ILE A 341 -6.09 7.56 10.34
C ILE A 341 -6.36 9.07 10.37
N ASP A 342 -5.47 9.87 11.00
CA ASP A 342 -5.58 11.34 10.98
C ASP A 342 -5.52 11.90 9.57
N ILE A 343 -4.60 11.39 8.74
CA ILE A 343 -4.42 11.85 7.36
C ILE A 343 -5.65 11.50 6.51
N LEU A 344 -6.13 10.26 6.59
CA LEU A 344 -7.28 9.79 5.82
C LEU A 344 -8.54 10.58 6.17
N SER A 345 -8.79 10.79 7.47
CA SER A 345 -9.96 11.55 7.93
C SER A 345 -9.94 13.00 7.47
N PHE A 346 -8.75 13.61 7.39
CA PHE A 346 -8.59 14.96 6.88
C PHE A 346 -9.05 15.09 5.42
N TYR A 347 -8.78 14.09 4.60
CA TYR A 347 -9.25 14.02 3.21
C TYR A 347 -10.62 13.34 3.06
N LYS A 348 -11.40 13.25 4.15
CA LYS A 348 -12.77 12.73 4.18
C LYS A 348 -12.90 11.28 3.69
N MET A 349 -11.83 10.49 3.79
CA MET A 349 -11.91 9.04 3.68
C MET A 349 -12.59 8.50 4.93
N ASN A 350 -13.44 7.46 4.78
CA ASN A 350 -14.27 6.97 5.88
C ASN A 350 -14.14 5.46 6.15
N VAL A 351 -13.24 4.78 5.43
CA VAL A 351 -12.97 3.36 5.64
C VAL A 351 -11.48 3.10 5.66
N LEU A 352 -11.02 2.39 6.69
CA LEU A 352 -9.71 1.77 6.77
C LEU A 352 -9.91 0.25 6.76
N HIS A 353 -9.51 -0.40 5.68
CA HIS A 353 -9.50 -1.85 5.57
C HIS A 353 -8.12 -2.36 5.99
N LEU A 354 -8.05 -3.20 7.02
CA LEU A 354 -6.80 -3.76 7.55
C LEU A 354 -6.68 -5.22 7.15
N HIS A 355 -5.71 -5.51 6.29
CA HIS A 355 -5.32 -6.85 5.90
C HIS A 355 -4.39 -7.43 6.99
N LEU A 356 -5.00 -8.17 7.95
CA LEU A 356 -4.39 -8.55 9.23
C LEU A 356 -3.66 -9.90 9.18
N SER A 357 -3.89 -10.70 8.16
CA SER A 357 -3.25 -12.01 7.99
C SER A 357 -2.99 -12.32 6.53
N ASP A 358 -1.87 -12.99 6.28
CA ASP A 358 -1.48 -13.50 4.97
C ASP A 358 -0.49 -14.66 5.15
N ASP A 359 0.14 -15.13 4.07
CA ASP A 359 1.12 -16.21 4.08
C ASP A 359 2.33 -15.90 4.96
N GLU A 360 2.73 -14.64 5.05
CA GLU A 360 3.96 -14.20 5.70
C GLU A 360 3.79 -13.78 7.16
N ALA A 361 2.57 -13.43 7.60
CA ALA A 361 2.33 -13.18 9.02
C ALA A 361 0.86 -13.07 9.41
N TRP A 362 0.64 -13.18 10.74
CA TRP A 362 -0.60 -12.88 11.45
C TRP A 362 -0.40 -11.67 12.37
N ARG A 363 -1.27 -10.66 12.37
CA ARG A 363 -1.00 -9.36 12.98
C ARG A 363 -1.96 -8.91 14.09
N VAL A 364 -2.86 -9.75 14.56
CA VAL A 364 -3.78 -9.41 15.65
C VAL A 364 -3.81 -10.50 16.71
N GLU A 365 -3.75 -10.10 17.98
CA GLU A 365 -3.82 -11.04 19.10
C GLU A 365 -5.23 -11.65 19.20
N ILE A 366 -5.29 -12.99 19.27
CA ILE A 366 -6.49 -13.77 19.50
C ILE A 366 -6.32 -14.56 20.81
N PRO A 367 -6.98 -14.15 21.90
CA PRO A 367 -6.87 -14.83 23.18
C PRO A 367 -7.21 -16.34 23.09
N GLY A 368 -6.30 -17.19 23.59
CA GLY A 368 -6.40 -18.64 23.51
C GLY A 368 -5.80 -19.28 22.26
N LEU A 369 -5.29 -18.46 21.32
CA LEU A 369 -4.53 -18.87 20.15
C LEU A 369 -3.18 -18.13 20.11
N GLU A 370 -2.41 -18.27 21.18
CA GLU A 370 -1.16 -17.52 21.40
C GLU A 370 -0.14 -17.77 20.30
N GLU A 371 -0.15 -18.96 19.68
CA GLU A 371 0.75 -19.34 18.59
C GLU A 371 0.63 -18.41 17.38
N LEU A 372 -0.54 -17.77 17.16
CA LEU A 372 -0.74 -16.79 16.10
C LEU A 372 0.16 -15.55 16.28
N THR A 373 0.48 -15.18 17.52
CA THR A 373 1.33 -14.01 17.80
C THR A 373 2.72 -14.39 18.30
N GLU A 374 2.88 -15.55 18.94
CA GLU A 374 4.19 -16.00 19.41
C GLU A 374 5.07 -16.52 18.23
N ILE A 375 4.45 -17.09 17.21
CA ILE A 375 5.12 -17.73 16.06
C ILE A 375 4.84 -16.95 14.78
N ALA A 376 3.56 -16.83 14.40
CA ALA A 376 3.17 -16.30 13.09
C ALA A 376 3.26 -14.78 12.98
N SER A 377 3.56 -14.03 14.03
CA SER A 377 3.86 -12.60 13.95
C SER A 377 5.35 -12.29 13.79
N ARG A 378 6.20 -13.32 13.71
CA ARG A 378 7.65 -13.21 13.69
C ARG A 378 8.25 -13.91 12.48
N ARG A 379 9.25 -13.31 11.88
CA ARG A 379 10.01 -13.91 10.78
C ARG A 379 11.50 -13.88 11.09
N GLY A 380 12.17 -15.00 10.77
CA GLY A 380 13.59 -15.13 11.02
C GLY A 380 14.14 -16.46 10.48
N HIS A 381 15.38 -16.78 10.83
CA HIS A 381 15.97 -18.03 10.41
C HIS A 381 15.34 -19.21 11.18
N THR A 382 14.71 -20.09 10.46
CA THR A 382 14.09 -21.31 10.98
C THR A 382 14.25 -22.44 9.97
N ILE A 383 14.17 -23.69 10.42
CA ILE A 383 14.21 -24.90 9.59
C ILE A 383 12.82 -25.52 9.47
N ASP A 384 12.01 -25.39 10.51
CA ASP A 384 10.73 -26.12 10.68
C ASP A 384 9.54 -25.20 10.97
N GLU A 385 9.77 -23.91 11.09
CA GLU A 385 8.76 -22.88 11.40
C GLU A 385 7.95 -23.13 12.68
N GLN A 386 8.58 -23.79 13.67
CA GLN A 386 7.97 -24.02 14.98
C GLN A 386 8.11 -22.83 15.94
N THR A 387 9.00 -21.88 15.65
CA THR A 387 9.30 -20.72 16.52
C THR A 387 9.10 -19.38 15.85
N CYS A 388 9.22 -19.33 14.55
CA CYS A 388 8.96 -18.17 13.70
C CYS A 388 8.76 -18.63 12.25
N LEU A 389 8.25 -17.78 11.38
CA LEU A 389 8.09 -18.05 9.96
C LEU A 389 9.38 -17.73 9.19
N TYR A 390 9.49 -18.18 7.95
CA TYR A 390 10.57 -17.82 7.04
C TYR A 390 10.67 -16.30 6.84
N PRO A 391 11.92 -15.75 6.71
CA PRO A 391 12.13 -14.30 6.62
C PRO A 391 11.83 -13.77 5.21
N ALA A 392 10.63 -14.00 4.69
CA ALA A 392 10.20 -13.44 3.42
C ALA A 392 10.27 -11.89 3.44
N TYR A 393 10.41 -11.28 2.27
CA TYR A 393 10.45 -9.81 2.06
C TYR A 393 11.55 -9.09 2.87
N ALA A 394 12.77 -9.66 2.89
CA ALA A 394 14.05 -8.94 3.08
C ALA A 394 14.52 -8.60 4.50
N TRP A 395 13.98 -9.17 5.57
CA TRP A 395 14.32 -8.69 6.91
C TRP A 395 15.39 -9.49 7.68
N GLY A 396 16.07 -10.44 7.04
CA GLY A 396 17.18 -11.18 7.65
C GLY A 396 16.73 -12.24 8.66
N TRP A 397 17.63 -12.64 9.54
CA TRP A 397 17.52 -13.86 10.34
C TRP A 397 16.92 -13.67 11.73
N ASN A 398 16.85 -12.44 12.27
CA ASN A 398 16.58 -12.21 13.68
C ASN A 398 15.08 -11.97 13.94
N GLU A 399 14.39 -13.02 14.39
CA GLU A 399 12.96 -13.01 14.74
C GLU A 399 12.64 -12.17 15.99
N THR A 400 13.66 -11.73 16.73
CA THR A 400 13.48 -10.87 17.92
C THR A 400 13.75 -9.39 17.66
N ASP A 401 14.12 -9.02 16.44
CA ASP A 401 14.37 -7.62 16.08
C ASP A 401 13.06 -6.82 16.03
N THR A 402 12.80 -6.00 17.03
CA THR A 402 11.63 -5.12 17.13
C THR A 402 11.71 -3.88 16.24
N THR A 403 12.86 -3.63 15.61
CA THR A 403 13.02 -2.53 14.64
C THR A 403 12.63 -2.96 13.23
N SER A 404 12.67 -4.26 12.95
CA SER A 404 12.24 -4.85 11.69
C SER A 404 10.71 -4.79 11.53
N LEU A 405 10.23 -4.44 10.35
CA LEU A 405 8.81 -4.51 10.00
C LEU A 405 8.35 -5.95 9.70
N ALA A 406 9.25 -6.92 9.67
CA ALA A 406 8.88 -8.33 9.63
C ALA A 406 8.12 -8.78 10.87
N ASN A 407 8.42 -8.15 12.03
CA ASN A 407 8.00 -8.57 13.35
C ASN A 407 7.02 -7.58 13.96
N GLY A 408 5.98 -8.09 14.58
CA GLY A 408 5.02 -7.28 15.32
C GLY A 408 3.57 -7.73 15.11
N TYR A 409 2.74 -7.31 16.01
CA TYR A 409 1.29 -7.50 15.98
C TYR A 409 0.61 -6.43 16.81
N TYR A 410 -0.68 -6.24 16.63
CA TYR A 410 -1.52 -5.43 17.51
C TYR A 410 -2.02 -6.32 18.64
N SER A 411 -1.63 -5.98 19.88
CA SER A 411 -2.25 -6.59 21.04
C SER A 411 -3.75 -6.27 21.06
N ARG A 412 -4.52 -7.03 21.84
CA ARG A 412 -5.95 -6.76 22.02
C ARG A 412 -6.20 -5.31 22.43
N SER A 413 -5.41 -4.78 23.34
CA SER A 413 -5.52 -3.36 23.74
C SER A 413 -5.13 -2.40 22.63
N ASP A 414 -4.09 -2.70 21.83
CA ASP A 414 -3.69 -1.84 20.71
C ASP A 414 -4.78 -1.78 19.66
N PHE A 415 -5.38 -2.93 19.33
CA PHE A 415 -6.46 -2.99 18.34
C PHE A 415 -7.70 -2.22 18.80
N MET A 416 -8.09 -2.37 20.08
CA MET A 416 -9.19 -1.59 20.67
C MET A 416 -8.91 -0.07 20.65
N ASP A 417 -7.68 0.35 20.91
CA ASP A 417 -7.31 1.77 20.83
C ASP A 417 -7.39 2.29 19.40
N ILE A 418 -6.96 1.50 18.41
CA ILE A 418 -7.10 1.83 16.98
C ILE A 418 -8.58 2.02 16.63
N LEU A 419 -9.45 1.10 17.05
CA LEU A 419 -10.89 1.19 16.79
C LEU A 419 -11.52 2.45 17.37
N LYS A 420 -11.21 2.79 18.63
CA LYS A 420 -11.71 4.02 19.28
C LYS A 420 -11.23 5.27 18.57
N TYR A 421 -9.92 5.30 18.23
CA TYR A 421 -9.31 6.43 17.55
C TYR A 421 -9.89 6.67 16.15
N ALA A 422 -10.14 5.59 15.42
CA ALA A 422 -10.79 5.65 14.10
C ALA A 422 -12.24 6.14 14.21
N LYS A 423 -13.01 5.62 15.20
CA LYS A 423 -14.40 6.05 15.45
C LYS A 423 -14.49 7.55 15.71
N GLU A 424 -13.62 8.12 16.55
CA GLU A 424 -13.57 9.56 16.84
C GLU A 424 -13.31 10.41 15.60
N ARG A 425 -12.79 9.78 14.52
CA ARG A 425 -12.47 10.40 13.23
C ARG A 425 -13.40 10.00 12.11
N HIS A 426 -14.54 9.39 12.46
CA HIS A 426 -15.55 8.91 11.54
C HIS A 426 -15.01 7.94 10.48
N ILE A 427 -13.95 7.18 10.83
CA ILE A 427 -13.39 6.10 10.01
C ILE A 427 -13.86 4.75 10.56
N ARG A 428 -14.52 3.99 9.70
CA ARG A 428 -14.88 2.60 9.97
C ARG A 428 -13.68 1.70 9.64
N VAL A 429 -13.25 0.90 10.61
CA VAL A 429 -12.25 -0.14 10.38
C VAL A 429 -12.95 -1.42 9.90
N ILE A 430 -12.45 -2.03 8.84
CA ILE A 430 -12.89 -3.35 8.35
C ILE A 430 -11.70 -4.30 8.53
N PRO A 431 -11.79 -5.30 9.43
CA PRO A 431 -10.75 -6.30 9.58
C PRO A 431 -10.85 -7.32 8.45
N GLU A 432 -9.69 -7.76 7.94
CA GLU A 432 -9.58 -8.87 7.00
C GLU A 432 -8.76 -10.01 7.60
N ILE A 433 -9.30 -11.21 7.48
CA ILE A 433 -8.59 -12.48 7.62
C ILE A 433 -8.76 -13.22 6.30
N ASP A 434 -7.68 -13.36 5.55
CA ASP A 434 -7.74 -13.95 4.21
C ASP A 434 -7.78 -15.47 4.26
N ILE A 435 -8.81 -16.05 3.66
CA ILE A 435 -9.16 -17.46 3.67
C ILE A 435 -9.91 -17.85 2.37
N PRO A 436 -9.78 -19.11 1.88
CA PRO A 436 -8.99 -20.21 2.39
C PRO A 436 -7.54 -20.21 1.91
N GLY A 437 -7.19 -19.40 0.90
CA GLY A 437 -5.83 -19.09 0.46
C GLY A 437 -5.16 -18.09 1.41
N HIS A 438 -3.93 -17.68 1.11
CA HIS A 438 -3.19 -16.66 1.90
C HIS A 438 -3.17 -16.92 3.41
N SER A 439 -3.27 -18.18 3.81
CA SER A 439 -3.50 -18.61 5.20
C SER A 439 -2.28 -19.28 5.82
N ARG A 440 -1.11 -19.26 5.17
CA ARG A 440 0.07 -19.99 5.60
C ARG A 440 0.51 -19.66 7.02
N ALA A 441 0.49 -18.40 7.41
CA ALA A 441 0.85 -17.97 8.76
C ALA A 441 -0.05 -18.64 9.83
N ALA A 442 -1.36 -18.66 9.61
CA ALA A 442 -2.31 -19.36 10.48
C ALA A 442 -2.07 -20.88 10.50
N ILE A 443 -1.83 -21.48 9.33
CA ILE A 443 -1.52 -22.91 9.19
C ILE A 443 -0.28 -23.29 10.01
N LYS A 444 0.82 -22.53 9.88
CA LYS A 444 2.07 -22.79 10.62
C LYS A 444 1.89 -22.62 12.13
N ALA A 445 1.17 -21.60 12.56
CA ALA A 445 0.84 -21.42 13.97
C ALA A 445 0.04 -22.59 14.53
N MET A 446 -0.99 -23.04 13.82
CA MET A 446 -1.81 -24.17 14.29
C MET A 446 -1.07 -25.52 14.18
N ASN A 447 -0.17 -25.70 13.22
CA ASN A 447 0.70 -26.87 13.17
C ASN A 447 1.68 -26.90 14.36
N ALA A 448 2.25 -25.74 14.76
CA ALA A 448 3.08 -25.67 15.95
C ALA A 448 2.27 -25.95 17.24
N ARG A 449 1.01 -25.44 17.31
CA ARG A 449 0.08 -25.81 18.39
C ARG A 449 -0.19 -27.31 18.44
N TYR A 450 -0.42 -27.94 17.28
CA TYR A 450 -0.59 -29.39 17.20
C TYR A 450 0.62 -30.11 17.78
N GLN A 451 1.84 -29.78 17.35
CA GLN A 451 3.06 -30.40 17.86
C GLN A 451 3.25 -30.18 19.37
N LYS A 452 2.85 -29.04 19.89
CA LYS A 452 2.95 -28.69 21.33
C LYS A 452 2.06 -29.56 22.21
N TYR A 453 0.90 -29.99 21.73
CA TYR A 453 -0.10 -30.68 22.56
C TYR A 453 -0.36 -32.15 22.21
N ILE A 454 0.06 -32.65 21.03
CA ILE A 454 -0.33 -34.01 20.54
C ILE A 454 0.03 -35.12 21.50
N ASP A 455 1.16 -35.04 22.19
CA ASP A 455 1.61 -36.05 23.12
C ASP A 455 0.96 -35.94 24.52
N THR A 456 0.28 -34.85 24.83
CA THR A 456 -0.28 -34.59 26.16
C THR A 456 -1.80 -34.41 26.17
N ASP A 457 -2.37 -33.85 25.11
CA ASP A 457 -3.80 -33.56 24.95
C ASP A 457 -4.18 -33.51 23.47
N GLN A 458 -4.54 -34.67 22.93
CA GLN A 458 -4.90 -34.80 21.51
C GLN A 458 -6.08 -33.92 21.12
N SER A 459 -7.09 -33.80 21.98
CA SER A 459 -8.27 -32.94 21.70
C SER A 459 -7.87 -31.49 21.50
N LYS A 460 -6.99 -30.99 22.38
CA LYS A 460 -6.47 -29.61 22.29
C LYS A 460 -5.54 -29.42 21.10
N ALA A 461 -4.79 -30.45 20.71
CA ALA A 461 -3.92 -30.41 19.53
C ALA A 461 -4.73 -30.26 18.23
N GLU A 462 -5.85 -30.97 18.12
CA GLU A 462 -6.67 -31.07 16.90
C GLU A 462 -7.77 -30.00 16.82
N GLU A 463 -8.11 -29.31 17.93
CA GLU A 463 -9.26 -28.42 18.05
C GLU A 463 -9.31 -27.31 16.98
N TYR A 464 -8.14 -26.77 16.61
CA TYR A 464 -8.00 -25.66 15.65
C TYR A 464 -7.05 -26.01 14.49
N LEU A 465 -6.81 -27.30 14.24
CA LEU A 465 -5.91 -27.73 13.18
C LEU A 465 -6.47 -27.39 11.79
N LEU A 466 -5.63 -26.81 10.94
CA LEU A 466 -6.01 -26.31 9.61
C LEU A 466 -5.45 -27.20 8.48
N THR A 467 -4.60 -28.16 8.82
CA THR A 467 -3.83 -28.99 7.89
C THR A 467 -4.24 -30.43 7.94
N ASP A 468 -4.55 -31.03 6.79
CA ASP A 468 -4.54 -32.48 6.60
C ASP A 468 -3.11 -32.91 6.27
N PHE A 469 -2.38 -33.48 7.24
CA PHE A 469 -0.99 -33.93 7.05
C PHE A 469 -0.83 -35.06 6.04
N ALA A 470 -1.92 -35.71 5.66
CA ALA A 470 -1.93 -36.76 4.64
C ALA A 470 -2.28 -36.22 3.24
N ASP A 471 -2.55 -34.93 3.09
CA ASP A 471 -2.83 -34.35 1.79
C ASP A 471 -1.58 -34.31 0.91
N THR A 472 -1.70 -34.88 -0.28
CA THR A 472 -0.64 -34.95 -1.29
C THR A 472 -0.90 -34.05 -2.49
N SER A 473 -1.79 -33.07 -2.34
CA SER A 473 -2.12 -32.08 -3.38
C SER A 473 -0.87 -31.35 -3.86
N GLN A 474 -0.83 -31.05 -5.14
CA GLN A 474 0.27 -30.33 -5.77
C GLN A 474 -0.25 -29.04 -6.37
N TYR A 475 0.18 -27.94 -5.82
CA TYR A 475 -0.20 -26.60 -6.30
C TYR A 475 0.91 -25.58 -6.05
N LEU A 476 0.80 -24.44 -6.67
CA LEU A 476 1.67 -23.29 -6.46
C LEU A 476 0.81 -22.03 -6.38
N SER A 477 0.91 -21.31 -5.28
CA SER A 477 0.18 -20.04 -5.10
C SER A 477 0.80 -18.89 -5.92
N ALA A 478 0.09 -17.78 -6.03
CA ALA A 478 0.59 -16.56 -6.69
C ALA A 478 1.91 -16.05 -6.08
N GLN A 479 2.12 -16.27 -4.76
CA GLN A 479 3.34 -15.92 -4.03
C GLN A 479 4.36 -17.06 -3.97
N ASN A 480 4.21 -18.12 -4.77
CA ASN A 480 5.11 -19.29 -4.82
C ASN A 480 5.18 -20.10 -3.52
N PHE A 481 4.09 -20.25 -2.80
CA PHE A 481 3.91 -21.22 -1.73
C PHE A 481 3.13 -22.45 -2.20
N THR A 482 3.36 -23.58 -1.54
CA THR A 482 2.69 -24.87 -1.80
C THR A 482 1.94 -25.40 -0.57
N ASP A 483 1.83 -24.58 0.48
CA ASP A 483 1.32 -24.96 1.81
C ASP A 483 0.51 -23.82 2.48
N ASN A 484 -0.18 -23.02 1.66
CA ASN A 484 -0.85 -21.78 2.12
C ASN A 484 -2.40 -21.84 2.08
N VAL A 485 -2.98 -23.03 1.86
CA VAL A 485 -4.44 -23.19 1.78
C VAL A 485 -4.94 -24.09 2.92
N ILE A 486 -5.91 -23.59 3.70
CA ILE A 486 -6.53 -24.37 4.79
C ILE A 486 -7.41 -25.50 4.25
N ASN A 487 -7.53 -26.60 5.00
CA ASN A 487 -8.42 -27.70 4.63
C ASN A 487 -9.87 -27.39 5.06
N VAL A 488 -10.74 -27.13 4.09
CA VAL A 488 -12.12 -26.68 4.32
C VAL A 488 -13.09 -27.84 4.64
N ALA A 489 -12.66 -29.09 4.57
CA ALA A 489 -13.46 -30.24 4.93
C ALA A 489 -13.27 -30.67 6.41
N MET A 490 -12.36 -30.04 7.15
CA MET A 490 -12.08 -30.32 8.54
C MET A 490 -12.99 -29.49 9.48
N PRO A 491 -13.67 -30.09 10.46
CA PRO A 491 -14.47 -29.36 11.45
C PRO A 491 -13.62 -28.35 12.25
N SER A 492 -12.36 -28.65 12.54
CA SER A 492 -11.41 -27.80 13.24
C SER A 492 -11.16 -26.46 12.54
N THR A 493 -11.26 -26.40 11.21
CA THR A 493 -11.19 -25.17 10.42
C THR A 493 -12.30 -24.21 10.83
N TYR A 494 -13.51 -24.70 10.98
CA TYR A 494 -14.66 -23.87 11.38
C TYR A 494 -14.58 -23.47 12.86
N HIS A 495 -14.08 -24.33 13.75
CA HIS A 495 -13.80 -23.96 15.15
C HIS A 495 -12.80 -22.81 15.24
N PHE A 496 -11.73 -22.87 14.42
CA PHE A 496 -10.73 -21.81 14.34
C PHE A 496 -11.36 -20.48 13.88
N LEU A 497 -12.13 -20.53 12.81
CA LEU A 497 -12.74 -19.32 12.23
C LEU A 497 -13.81 -18.71 13.17
N GLU A 498 -14.65 -19.53 13.79
CA GLU A 498 -15.58 -19.06 14.81
C GLU A 498 -14.86 -18.38 15.97
N LYS A 499 -13.80 -19.00 16.50
CA LYS A 499 -12.98 -18.43 17.56
C LYS A 499 -12.39 -17.09 17.18
N VAL A 500 -11.80 -16.97 15.98
CA VAL A 500 -11.20 -15.72 15.50
C VAL A 500 -12.25 -14.63 15.32
N ILE A 501 -13.37 -14.94 14.67
CA ILE A 501 -14.45 -13.97 14.45
C ILE A 501 -15.02 -13.50 15.80
N ASP A 502 -15.30 -14.42 16.75
CA ASP A 502 -15.87 -14.08 18.05
C ASP A 502 -14.95 -13.17 18.87
N GLU A 503 -13.64 -13.42 18.87
CA GLU A 503 -12.68 -12.56 19.58
C GLU A 503 -12.57 -11.17 18.95
N ILE A 504 -12.59 -11.09 17.63
CA ILE A 504 -12.61 -9.79 16.95
C ILE A 504 -13.92 -9.04 17.26
N VAL A 505 -15.07 -9.71 17.19
CA VAL A 505 -16.37 -9.12 17.60
C VAL A 505 -16.29 -8.59 19.02
N GLN A 506 -15.73 -9.38 19.96
CA GLN A 506 -15.60 -8.96 21.34
C GLN A 506 -14.70 -7.73 21.51
N MET A 507 -13.58 -7.63 20.72
CA MET A 507 -12.72 -6.43 20.74
C MET A 507 -13.48 -5.18 20.29
N TYR A 508 -14.31 -5.29 19.26
CA TYR A 508 -15.17 -4.18 18.81
C TYR A 508 -16.16 -3.76 19.87
N GLN A 509 -16.84 -4.73 20.50
CA GLN A 509 -17.81 -4.47 21.58
C GLN A 509 -17.14 -3.78 22.77
N ASP A 510 -15.96 -4.26 23.19
CA ASP A 510 -15.21 -3.68 24.31
C ASP A 510 -14.64 -2.30 23.98
N ALA A 511 -14.39 -2.03 22.72
CA ALA A 511 -14.04 -0.70 22.23
C ALA A 511 -15.26 0.25 22.14
N GLY A 512 -16.48 -0.25 22.28
CA GLY A 512 -17.71 0.52 22.04
C GLY A 512 -17.89 0.92 20.58
N VAL A 513 -17.40 0.07 19.65
CA VAL A 513 -17.50 0.23 18.19
C VAL A 513 -18.31 -0.92 17.62
N GLU A 514 -19.14 -0.67 16.64
CA GLU A 514 -19.89 -1.71 15.94
C GLU A 514 -19.08 -2.34 14.83
N LEU A 515 -18.96 -3.67 14.80
CA LEU A 515 -18.39 -4.40 13.66
C LEU A 515 -19.49 -4.63 12.63
N THR A 516 -19.56 -3.79 11.61
CA THR A 516 -20.60 -3.84 10.58
C THR A 516 -20.23 -4.68 9.36
N ALA A 517 -18.93 -4.91 9.14
CA ALA A 517 -18.42 -5.63 7.99
C ALA A 517 -17.10 -6.36 8.34
N PHE A 518 -16.92 -7.57 7.79
CA PHE A 518 -15.73 -8.39 7.95
C PHE A 518 -15.29 -8.88 6.57
N HIS A 519 -14.02 -8.64 6.22
CA HIS A 519 -13.46 -9.07 4.95
C HIS A 519 -12.83 -10.46 5.09
N VAL A 520 -13.20 -11.37 4.20
CA VAL A 520 -12.79 -12.77 4.23
C VAL A 520 -11.71 -13.12 3.20
N GLY A 521 -11.19 -12.12 2.48
CA GLY A 521 -10.24 -12.33 1.40
C GLY A 521 -10.82 -13.12 0.25
N GLY A 522 -10.28 -14.31 0.00
CA GLY A 522 -10.78 -15.31 -0.92
C GLY A 522 -10.27 -15.21 -2.34
N ASP A 523 -9.28 -14.35 -2.57
CA ASP A 523 -8.57 -14.21 -3.84
C ASP A 523 -7.50 -15.29 -4.05
N GLU A 524 -7.04 -15.39 -5.26
CA GLU A 524 -5.88 -16.18 -5.71
C GLU A 524 -5.82 -17.63 -5.19
N VAL A 525 -6.93 -18.27 -4.86
CA VAL A 525 -6.98 -19.65 -4.42
C VAL A 525 -6.51 -20.56 -5.56
N PRO A 526 -5.36 -21.27 -5.42
CA PRO A 526 -4.72 -21.95 -6.53
C PRO A 526 -5.47 -23.18 -7.02
N GLU A 527 -5.25 -23.55 -8.27
CA GLU A 527 -5.71 -24.81 -8.82
C GLU A 527 -4.87 -25.97 -8.25
N GLY A 528 -5.47 -27.19 -8.14
CA GLY A 528 -4.81 -28.39 -7.64
C GLY A 528 -4.90 -28.60 -6.12
N ILE A 529 -5.47 -27.64 -5.39
CA ILE A 529 -5.69 -27.78 -3.94
C ILE A 529 -6.70 -28.90 -3.64
N TRP A 530 -6.55 -29.53 -2.46
CA TRP A 530 -7.45 -30.57 -1.87
C TRP A 530 -7.61 -31.85 -2.71
N GLU A 531 -7.06 -31.91 -3.93
CA GLU A 531 -7.17 -33.09 -4.80
C GLU A 531 -6.52 -34.34 -4.20
N GLY A 532 -5.44 -34.18 -3.44
CA GLY A 532 -4.72 -35.23 -2.74
C GLY A 532 -5.31 -35.63 -1.39
N SER A 533 -6.21 -34.80 -0.81
CA SER A 533 -6.79 -35.05 0.52
C SER A 533 -7.88 -36.11 0.51
N SER A 534 -7.71 -37.12 1.33
CA SER A 534 -8.73 -38.16 1.55
C SER A 534 -9.92 -37.60 2.36
N ILE A 535 -9.67 -36.65 3.25
CA ILE A 535 -10.71 -35.94 4.03
C ILE A 535 -11.64 -35.19 3.09
N CYS A 536 -11.10 -34.41 2.18
CA CYS A 536 -11.88 -33.66 1.20
C CYS A 536 -12.68 -34.57 0.28
N ARG A 537 -12.09 -35.67 -0.22
CA ARG A 537 -12.82 -36.63 -1.05
C ARG A 537 -13.99 -37.32 -0.32
N THR A 538 -13.78 -37.75 0.93
CA THR A 538 -14.85 -38.35 1.75
C THR A 538 -15.96 -37.34 2.00
N PHE A 539 -15.60 -36.12 2.40
CA PHE A 539 -16.54 -35.01 2.62
C PHE A 539 -17.39 -34.70 1.38
N MET A 540 -16.76 -34.63 0.21
CA MET A 540 -17.45 -34.41 -1.06
C MET A 540 -18.48 -35.50 -1.34
N GLN A 541 -18.11 -36.79 -1.14
CA GLN A 541 -19.01 -37.92 -1.34
C GLN A 541 -20.21 -37.88 -0.40
N GLU A 542 -20.00 -37.56 0.87
CA GLU A 542 -21.04 -37.48 1.89
C GLU A 542 -22.02 -36.30 1.63
N ASN A 543 -21.54 -35.23 1.05
CA ASN A 543 -22.32 -34.00 0.78
C ASN A 543 -22.77 -33.88 -0.69
N GLY A 544 -22.51 -34.90 -1.53
CA GLY A 544 -22.93 -34.87 -2.93
C GLY A 544 -22.23 -33.85 -3.81
N LEU A 545 -21.05 -33.36 -3.38
CA LEU A 545 -20.20 -32.44 -4.14
C LEU A 545 -19.44 -33.21 -5.22
N THR A 546 -19.34 -32.66 -6.42
CA THR A 546 -18.80 -33.39 -7.57
C THR A 546 -17.48 -32.84 -8.09
N LYS A 547 -17.16 -31.59 -7.78
CA LYS A 547 -15.96 -30.88 -8.21
C LYS A 547 -15.26 -30.27 -7.01
N ILE A 548 -13.95 -30.16 -7.05
CA ILE A 548 -13.14 -29.48 -6.00
C ILE A 548 -13.65 -28.05 -5.76
N ARG A 549 -14.08 -27.38 -6.81
CA ARG A 549 -14.67 -26.05 -6.70
C ARG A 549 -15.92 -26.00 -5.79
N ASP A 550 -16.74 -27.04 -5.78
CA ASP A 550 -17.94 -27.10 -4.94
C ASP A 550 -17.57 -27.00 -3.44
N LEU A 551 -16.33 -27.39 -3.07
CA LEU A 551 -15.79 -27.20 -1.71
C LEU A 551 -15.54 -25.72 -1.41
N LYS A 552 -15.06 -24.92 -2.37
CA LYS A 552 -14.89 -23.47 -2.20
C LYS A 552 -16.24 -22.79 -1.98
N ASP A 553 -17.25 -23.14 -2.77
CA ASP A 553 -18.59 -22.60 -2.64
C ASP A 553 -19.21 -23.00 -1.28
N TYR A 554 -19.10 -24.30 -0.89
CA TYR A 554 -19.54 -24.75 0.43
C TYR A 554 -18.85 -23.99 1.56
N PHE A 555 -17.52 -23.81 1.49
CA PHE A 555 -16.78 -23.06 2.48
C PHE A 555 -17.30 -21.61 2.62
N LEU A 556 -17.49 -20.93 1.50
CA LEU A 556 -18.03 -19.59 1.51
C LEU A 556 -19.42 -19.53 2.15
N GLU A 557 -20.31 -20.51 1.83
CA GLU A 557 -21.63 -20.58 2.47
C GLU A 557 -21.52 -20.66 4.00
N GLN A 558 -20.61 -21.49 4.53
CA GLN A 558 -20.42 -21.61 5.98
C GLN A 558 -19.95 -20.28 6.60
N ILE A 559 -19.02 -19.56 5.94
CA ILE A 559 -18.54 -18.27 6.41
C ILE A 559 -19.65 -17.22 6.37
N LEU A 560 -20.43 -17.18 5.29
CA LEU A 560 -21.57 -16.26 5.18
C LEU A 560 -22.59 -16.50 6.29
N GLU A 561 -22.88 -17.76 6.62
CA GLU A 561 -23.77 -18.12 7.71
C GLU A 561 -23.21 -17.68 9.08
N MET A 562 -21.89 -17.85 9.31
CA MET A 562 -21.23 -17.42 10.55
C MET A 562 -21.33 -15.90 10.76
N LEU A 563 -21.14 -15.12 9.71
CA LEU A 563 -21.19 -13.66 9.76
C LEU A 563 -22.64 -13.16 9.87
N ASP A 564 -23.57 -13.76 9.12
CA ASP A 564 -25.00 -13.40 9.15
C ASP A 564 -25.61 -13.62 10.54
N LYS A 565 -25.28 -14.74 11.22
CA LYS A 565 -25.68 -15.00 12.63
C LYS A 565 -25.25 -13.88 13.59
N ARG A 566 -24.23 -13.13 13.24
CA ARG A 566 -23.68 -12.01 14.02
C ARG A 566 -24.11 -10.63 13.50
N ASN A 567 -24.96 -10.59 12.48
CA ASN A 567 -25.40 -9.39 11.75
C ASN A 567 -24.21 -8.60 11.15
N ILE A 568 -23.17 -9.30 10.69
CA ILE A 568 -21.98 -8.73 10.07
C ILE A 568 -22.06 -8.94 8.57
N GLN A 569 -21.87 -7.88 7.79
CA GLN A 569 -21.81 -7.98 6.34
C GLN A 569 -20.50 -8.68 5.93
N ALA A 570 -20.62 -9.76 5.16
CA ALA A 570 -19.48 -10.37 4.53
C ALA A 570 -18.95 -9.48 3.39
N VAL A 571 -17.64 -9.32 3.35
CA VAL A 571 -16.89 -8.63 2.30
C VAL A 571 -15.82 -9.56 1.78
N GLY A 572 -15.47 -9.50 0.50
CA GLY A 572 -14.36 -10.28 -0.05
C GLY A 572 -13.89 -9.74 -1.38
N TRP A 573 -12.75 -10.25 -1.83
CA TRP A 573 -12.27 -9.93 -3.18
C TRP A 573 -13.20 -10.54 -4.23
N GLN A 574 -13.22 -9.99 -5.43
CA GLN A 574 -14.12 -10.44 -6.52
C GLN A 574 -14.10 -11.95 -6.76
N ASP A 575 -12.99 -12.60 -6.45
CA ASP A 575 -12.73 -14.02 -6.69
C ASP A 575 -13.68 -14.96 -5.96
N ILE A 576 -14.29 -14.50 -4.86
CA ILE A 576 -15.26 -15.31 -4.10
C ILE A 576 -16.57 -15.54 -4.87
N VAL A 577 -16.92 -14.63 -5.78
CA VAL A 577 -18.16 -14.69 -6.58
C VAL A 577 -17.90 -14.72 -8.09
N MET A 578 -16.65 -14.90 -8.51
CA MET A 578 -16.27 -15.08 -9.91
C MET A 578 -15.87 -16.51 -10.22
N ASN A 579 -16.18 -16.96 -11.43
CA ASN A 579 -15.66 -18.19 -12.01
C ASN A 579 -14.27 -17.95 -12.62
N PRO A 580 -13.39 -18.97 -12.75
CA PRO A 580 -12.09 -18.84 -13.38
C PRO A 580 -12.10 -18.32 -14.83
N ASP A 581 -13.23 -18.45 -15.53
CA ASP A 581 -13.44 -17.95 -16.87
C ASP A 581 -13.98 -16.51 -16.93
N ASN A 582 -13.90 -15.77 -15.84
CA ASN A 582 -14.43 -14.42 -15.65
C ASN A 582 -15.95 -14.31 -15.86
N THR A 583 -16.69 -15.40 -15.65
CA THR A 583 -18.15 -15.36 -15.54
C THR A 583 -18.57 -15.21 -14.08
N VAL A 584 -19.76 -14.64 -13.86
CA VAL A 584 -20.30 -14.44 -12.51
C VAL A 584 -20.79 -15.77 -11.93
N ASN A 585 -20.46 -16.07 -10.69
CA ASN A 585 -21.05 -17.19 -9.97
C ASN A 585 -22.45 -16.80 -9.46
N GLU A 586 -23.50 -17.28 -10.14
CA GLU A 586 -24.90 -16.93 -9.82
C GLU A 586 -25.37 -17.51 -8.49
N HIS A 587 -24.65 -18.46 -7.91
CA HIS A 587 -25.02 -19.13 -6.65
C HIS A 587 -25.14 -18.15 -5.47
N PHE A 588 -24.26 -17.17 -5.41
CA PHE A 588 -24.20 -16.18 -4.32
C PHE A 588 -24.94 -14.88 -4.58
N ARG A 589 -25.68 -14.77 -5.70
CA ARG A 589 -26.34 -13.54 -6.12
C ARG A 589 -27.21 -12.89 -5.05
N ASN A 590 -27.85 -13.68 -4.20
CA ASN A 590 -28.74 -13.21 -3.14
C ASN A 590 -28.07 -13.05 -1.77
N SER A 591 -26.77 -13.36 -1.64
CA SER A 591 -26.04 -13.37 -0.37
C SER A 591 -25.69 -11.98 0.17
N LYS A 592 -25.84 -10.93 -0.65
CA LYS A 592 -25.47 -9.54 -0.31
C LYS A 592 -24.00 -9.34 0.04
N VAL A 593 -23.13 -10.26 -0.36
CA VAL A 593 -21.68 -10.11 -0.18
C VAL A 593 -21.23 -8.84 -0.89
N LEU A 594 -20.47 -8.00 -0.20
CA LEU A 594 -19.84 -6.82 -0.79
C LEU A 594 -18.51 -7.22 -1.44
N ASN A 595 -18.37 -6.96 -2.73
CA ASN A 595 -17.22 -7.46 -3.50
C ASN A 595 -16.25 -6.34 -3.85
N TYR A 596 -14.98 -6.50 -3.51
CA TYR A 596 -13.91 -5.59 -3.88
C TYR A 596 -13.32 -6.02 -5.23
N CYS A 597 -13.60 -5.23 -6.27
CA CYS A 597 -13.19 -5.53 -7.65
C CYS A 597 -11.80 -4.97 -7.92
N TRP A 598 -10.79 -5.82 -7.94
CA TRP A 598 -9.38 -5.44 -8.07
C TRP A 598 -8.80 -5.70 -9.47
N ASN A 599 -8.99 -6.91 -10.01
CA ASN A 599 -8.41 -7.28 -11.31
C ASN A 599 -9.22 -6.67 -12.45
N THR A 600 -8.77 -5.51 -12.90
CA THR A 600 -9.39 -4.75 -14.00
C THR A 600 -8.43 -4.59 -15.18
N ILE A 601 -7.49 -5.52 -15.35
CA ILE A 601 -6.48 -5.49 -16.41
C ILE A 601 -7.13 -5.90 -17.74
N PRO A 602 -7.18 -5.00 -18.75
CA PRO A 602 -7.82 -5.31 -20.05
C PRO A 602 -7.16 -6.48 -20.77
N GLU A 603 -5.83 -6.59 -20.68
CA GLU A 603 -5.04 -7.65 -21.31
C GLU A 603 -5.32 -9.04 -20.72
N GLN A 604 -5.94 -9.10 -19.55
CA GLN A 604 -6.38 -10.33 -18.88
C GLN A 604 -7.90 -10.53 -18.94
N GLY A 605 -8.63 -9.64 -19.63
CA GLY A 605 -10.10 -9.68 -19.70
C GLY A 605 -10.80 -9.29 -18.40
N GLY A 606 -10.07 -8.68 -17.45
CA GLY A 606 -10.57 -8.27 -16.14
C GLY A 606 -11.36 -6.95 -16.15
N ASP A 607 -11.17 -6.12 -17.15
CA ASP A 607 -11.75 -4.77 -17.22
C ASP A 607 -13.29 -4.72 -17.27
N GLU A 608 -13.96 -5.83 -17.63
CA GLU A 608 -15.43 -5.94 -17.61
C GLU A 608 -15.98 -6.48 -16.29
N VAL A 609 -15.15 -7.10 -15.44
CA VAL A 609 -15.57 -7.80 -14.23
C VAL A 609 -16.40 -6.91 -13.28
N PRO A 610 -16.01 -5.65 -12.98
CA PRO A 610 -16.81 -4.81 -12.11
C PRO A 610 -18.23 -4.60 -12.62
N TYR A 611 -18.39 -4.36 -13.92
CA TYR A 611 -19.72 -4.14 -14.49
C TYR A 611 -20.52 -5.43 -14.65
N LYS A 612 -19.87 -6.56 -14.89
CA LYS A 612 -20.53 -7.88 -14.86
C LYS A 612 -21.16 -8.14 -13.50
N LEU A 613 -20.40 -7.93 -12.42
CA LEU A 613 -20.88 -8.11 -11.04
C LEU A 613 -21.98 -7.10 -10.67
N ALA A 614 -21.77 -5.82 -10.95
CA ALA A 614 -22.77 -4.80 -10.67
C ALA A 614 -24.08 -5.06 -11.42
N ASN A 615 -24.04 -5.41 -12.71
CA ASN A 615 -25.20 -5.73 -13.53
C ASN A 615 -25.90 -7.03 -13.09
N ALA A 616 -25.16 -7.99 -12.53
CA ALA A 616 -25.69 -9.20 -11.93
C ALA A 616 -26.37 -8.97 -10.58
N GLY A 617 -26.26 -7.76 -10.00
CA GLY A 617 -26.91 -7.39 -8.73
C GLY A 617 -26.00 -7.47 -7.50
N TYR A 618 -24.72 -7.75 -7.65
CA TYR A 618 -23.77 -7.72 -6.54
C TYR A 618 -23.38 -6.30 -6.16
N PRO A 619 -23.39 -5.93 -4.88
CA PRO A 619 -22.79 -4.69 -4.42
C PRO A 619 -21.26 -4.78 -4.57
N ILE A 620 -20.65 -3.71 -5.12
CA ILE A 620 -19.21 -3.69 -5.40
C ILE A 620 -18.54 -2.42 -4.90
N ILE A 621 -17.25 -2.56 -4.54
CA ILE A 621 -16.29 -1.49 -4.36
C ILE A 621 -15.28 -1.57 -5.50
N LEU A 622 -15.01 -0.46 -6.14
CA LEU A 622 -14.03 -0.39 -7.22
C LEU A 622 -12.63 -0.19 -6.64
N CYS A 623 -11.79 -1.19 -6.82
CA CYS A 623 -10.39 -1.25 -6.37
C CYS A 623 -9.42 -1.35 -7.55
N ASN A 624 -9.83 -0.85 -8.71
CA ASN A 624 -9.16 -1.01 -10.00
C ASN A 624 -7.64 -0.96 -9.89
N VAL A 625 -6.96 -2.08 -10.16
CA VAL A 625 -5.50 -2.18 -9.99
C VAL A 625 -4.75 -1.09 -10.76
N GLY A 626 -5.16 -0.81 -11.99
CA GLY A 626 -4.52 0.21 -12.83
C GLY A 626 -4.73 1.66 -12.37
N ASN A 627 -5.65 1.90 -11.39
CA ASN A 627 -5.91 3.24 -10.85
C ASN A 627 -5.56 3.35 -9.37
N PHE A 628 -5.82 2.30 -8.58
CA PHE A 628 -5.90 2.40 -7.13
C PHE A 628 -5.00 1.43 -6.34
N TYR A 629 -4.14 0.64 -6.99
CA TYR A 629 -3.04 -0.02 -6.30
C TYR A 629 -1.91 0.98 -6.12
N LEU A 630 -1.94 1.65 -4.96
CA LEU A 630 -1.09 2.80 -4.68
C LEU A 630 0.37 2.39 -4.42
N ASP A 631 0.62 1.13 -4.14
CA ASP A 631 1.96 0.50 -4.00
C ASP A 631 2.65 0.26 -5.35
N MET A 632 1.92 0.30 -6.47
CA MET A 632 2.54 0.22 -7.80
C MET A 632 3.50 1.39 -8.04
N ALA A 633 4.62 1.12 -8.74
CA ALA A 633 5.59 2.15 -9.09
C ALA A 633 4.94 3.30 -9.87
N TYR A 634 5.40 4.53 -9.63
CA TYR A 634 4.89 5.71 -10.32
C TYR A 634 5.21 5.73 -11.82
N CYS A 635 6.37 5.20 -12.19
CA CYS A 635 6.82 5.15 -13.58
C CYS A 635 7.85 4.04 -13.78
N TYR A 636 8.17 3.75 -15.05
CA TYR A 636 9.24 2.81 -15.38
C TYR A 636 10.60 3.48 -15.26
N HIS A 637 11.14 3.47 -14.06
CA HIS A 637 12.50 3.90 -13.75
C HIS A 637 13.16 2.93 -12.78
N VAL A 638 14.45 2.65 -12.95
CA VAL A 638 15.16 1.65 -12.14
C VAL A 638 15.27 2.02 -10.66
N GLU A 639 15.25 3.30 -10.34
CA GLU A 639 15.31 3.83 -8.98
C GLU A 639 13.91 4.08 -8.36
N GLU A 640 12.82 3.89 -9.13
CA GLU A 640 11.46 4.04 -8.63
C GLU A 640 11.02 2.74 -7.95
N PRO A 641 10.77 2.74 -6.63
CA PRO A 641 10.35 1.53 -5.92
C PRO A 641 8.90 1.15 -6.26
N GLY A 642 8.56 -0.10 -6.03
CA GLY A 642 7.22 -0.65 -6.22
C GLY A 642 7.15 -1.73 -7.30
N LEU A 643 6.04 -2.45 -7.29
CA LEU A 643 5.72 -3.45 -8.31
C LEU A 643 5.11 -2.77 -9.56
N ARG A 644 4.93 -3.54 -10.64
CA ARG A 644 4.33 -3.03 -11.89
C ARG A 644 3.37 -4.00 -12.58
N TRP A 645 3.06 -5.12 -11.95
CA TRP A 645 2.25 -6.16 -12.61
C TRP A 645 0.86 -5.64 -13.04
N GLY A 646 0.31 -4.66 -12.30
CA GLY A 646 -0.94 -3.96 -12.61
C GLY A 646 -0.77 -2.67 -13.42
N GLY A 647 0.47 -2.35 -13.89
CA GLY A 647 0.81 -1.11 -14.58
C GLY A 647 1.54 -0.11 -13.68
N TYR A 648 1.56 1.15 -14.09
CA TYR A 648 2.15 2.26 -13.31
C TYR A 648 1.04 3.17 -12.81
N VAL A 649 1.04 3.45 -11.51
CA VAL A 649 0.03 4.29 -10.86
C VAL A 649 0.68 5.57 -10.36
N ASP A 650 0.40 6.69 -11.01
CA ASP A 650 0.77 8.03 -10.59
C ASP A 650 -0.47 8.81 -10.09
N GLU A 651 -0.28 10.02 -9.62
CA GLU A 651 -1.34 10.91 -9.13
C GLU A 651 -2.37 11.28 -10.20
N TYR A 652 -2.01 11.18 -11.47
CA TYR A 652 -2.91 11.50 -12.57
C TYR A 652 -3.78 10.31 -12.94
N VAL A 653 -3.26 9.09 -12.82
CA VAL A 653 -4.01 7.86 -13.06
C VAL A 653 -5.13 7.70 -12.03
N THR A 654 -4.87 8.07 -10.76
CA THR A 654 -5.92 8.09 -9.73
C THR A 654 -6.97 9.17 -9.99
N PHE A 655 -6.55 10.35 -10.47
CA PHE A 655 -7.46 11.44 -10.87
C PHE A 655 -8.34 11.07 -12.08
N ASP A 656 -7.83 10.25 -12.99
CA ASP A 656 -8.50 9.86 -14.24
C ASP A 656 -9.65 8.87 -14.04
N MET A 657 -9.79 8.25 -12.87
CA MET A 657 -10.84 7.27 -12.58
C MET A 657 -12.23 7.83 -12.82
N LEU A 658 -13.10 7.06 -13.50
CA LEU A 658 -14.49 7.35 -13.78
C LEU A 658 -15.35 6.15 -13.36
N PRO A 659 -15.94 6.14 -12.13
CA PRO A 659 -16.62 4.97 -11.58
C PRO A 659 -17.78 4.44 -12.43
N PHE A 660 -18.43 5.33 -13.18
CA PHE A 660 -19.57 5.00 -14.05
C PHE A 660 -19.20 4.93 -15.54
N ASP A 661 -17.89 5.00 -15.87
CA ASP A 661 -17.34 4.79 -17.21
C ASP A 661 -15.92 4.24 -17.08
N ILE A 662 -15.78 3.06 -16.41
CA ILE A 662 -14.48 2.50 -16.02
C ILE A 662 -13.55 2.25 -17.20
N TYR A 663 -14.09 1.97 -18.39
CA TYR A 663 -13.29 1.74 -19.58
C TYR A 663 -12.50 2.96 -20.03
N LYS A 664 -12.93 4.17 -19.63
CA LYS A 664 -12.23 5.42 -19.90
C LYS A 664 -11.31 5.87 -18.75
N SER A 665 -11.24 5.10 -17.66
CA SER A 665 -10.42 5.43 -16.50
C SER A 665 -8.92 5.25 -16.73
N LEU A 666 -8.52 4.37 -17.64
CA LEU A 666 -7.12 4.15 -17.99
C LEU A 666 -6.77 4.87 -19.28
N ARG A 667 -5.82 5.81 -19.20
CA ARG A 667 -5.29 6.53 -20.36
C ARG A 667 -3.97 5.96 -20.87
N ARG A 668 -3.46 4.94 -20.18
CA ARG A 668 -2.27 4.15 -20.52
C ARG A 668 -2.58 2.68 -20.30
N ASN A 669 -2.03 1.82 -21.14
CA ASN A 669 -2.06 0.37 -20.95
C ASN A 669 -0.98 -0.08 -19.93
N LEU A 670 -0.89 -1.38 -19.66
CA LEU A 670 0.14 -1.95 -18.75
C LEU A 670 1.56 -1.56 -19.13
N LYS A 671 1.82 -1.23 -20.39
CA LYS A 671 3.14 -0.80 -20.89
C LYS A 671 3.38 0.71 -20.74
N GLY A 672 2.40 1.47 -20.26
CA GLY A 672 2.46 2.93 -20.20
C GLY A 672 2.21 3.63 -21.54
N GLU A 673 1.77 2.92 -22.59
CA GLU A 673 1.42 3.49 -23.88
C GLU A 673 0.04 4.14 -23.83
N PRO A 674 -0.19 5.24 -24.57
CA PRO A 674 -1.49 5.91 -24.58
C PRO A 674 -2.61 5.01 -25.10
N VAL A 675 -3.76 5.05 -24.43
CA VAL A 675 -5.00 4.36 -24.85
C VAL A 675 -5.95 5.34 -25.52
N ASP A 676 -6.59 4.92 -26.60
CA ASP A 676 -7.70 5.69 -27.18
C ASP A 676 -8.96 5.55 -26.29
N VAL A 677 -9.11 6.46 -25.34
CA VAL A 677 -10.25 6.47 -24.41
C VAL A 677 -11.62 6.60 -25.11
N LYS A 678 -11.69 7.10 -26.33
CA LYS A 678 -12.95 7.18 -27.06
C LYS A 678 -13.40 5.80 -27.58
N ALA A 679 -12.43 4.94 -27.88
CA ALA A 679 -12.69 3.58 -28.35
C ALA A 679 -12.68 2.54 -27.21
N ALA A 680 -12.25 2.90 -26.00
CA ALA A 680 -12.00 1.96 -24.89
C ALA A 680 -13.25 1.16 -24.47
N SER A 681 -14.45 1.71 -24.65
CA SER A 681 -15.73 1.03 -24.35
C SER A 681 -16.33 0.26 -25.53
N ASN A 682 -15.70 0.30 -26.72
CA ASN A 682 -16.26 -0.36 -27.91
C ASN A 682 -16.26 -1.89 -27.72
N GLY A 683 -17.44 -2.49 -27.87
CA GLY A 683 -17.63 -3.95 -27.72
C GLY A 683 -17.61 -4.45 -26.28
N LYS A 684 -17.51 -3.56 -25.29
CA LYS A 684 -17.54 -3.89 -23.85
C LYS A 684 -18.97 -3.86 -23.31
N GLN A 685 -19.21 -4.62 -22.23
CA GLN A 685 -20.49 -4.63 -21.55
C GLN A 685 -20.74 -3.29 -20.84
N PRO A 686 -21.82 -2.54 -21.17
CA PRO A 686 -22.10 -1.28 -20.51
C PRO A 686 -22.66 -1.51 -19.09
N LEU A 687 -22.49 -0.53 -18.23
CA LEU A 687 -23.16 -0.48 -16.94
C LEU A 687 -24.66 -0.26 -17.15
N THR A 688 -25.50 -1.14 -16.57
CA THR A 688 -26.95 -0.99 -16.63
C THR A 688 -27.44 0.05 -15.61
N LYS A 689 -28.70 0.48 -15.75
CA LYS A 689 -29.32 1.40 -14.79
C LYS A 689 -29.43 0.79 -13.39
N GLU A 690 -29.69 -0.50 -13.31
CA GLU A 690 -29.73 -1.27 -12.06
C GLU A 690 -28.33 -1.46 -11.51
N GLY A 691 -27.36 -1.79 -12.35
CA GLY A 691 -25.94 -1.95 -11.98
C GLY A 691 -25.34 -0.67 -11.39
N TYR A 692 -25.78 0.50 -11.85
CA TYR A 692 -25.33 1.79 -11.30
C TYR A 692 -25.50 1.89 -9.77
N GLN A 693 -26.61 1.39 -9.24
CA GLN A 693 -26.92 1.43 -7.81
C GLN A 693 -26.08 0.43 -6.99
N ASN A 694 -25.42 -0.54 -7.64
CA ASN A 694 -24.60 -1.55 -6.99
C ASN A 694 -23.16 -1.11 -6.82
N ILE A 695 -22.71 -0.04 -7.46
CA ILE A 695 -21.40 0.56 -7.20
C ILE A 695 -21.50 1.38 -5.92
N LYS A 696 -20.88 0.88 -4.82
CA LYS A 696 -21.03 1.46 -3.47
C LYS A 696 -19.90 2.42 -3.10
N GLY A 697 -18.76 2.36 -3.81
CA GLY A 697 -17.63 3.21 -3.51
C GLY A 697 -16.34 2.83 -4.20
N LEU A 698 -15.28 3.47 -3.74
CA LEU A 698 -13.91 3.31 -4.20
C LEU A 698 -13.00 2.95 -3.03
N SER A 699 -11.97 2.15 -3.29
CA SER A 699 -10.91 1.88 -2.31
C SER A 699 -9.54 1.81 -2.99
N GLY A 700 -8.54 2.45 -2.39
CA GLY A 700 -7.15 2.31 -2.77
C GLY A 700 -6.49 1.20 -1.95
N GLN A 701 -5.55 0.46 -2.55
CA GLN A 701 -4.81 -0.60 -1.91
C GLN A 701 -3.35 -0.21 -1.73
N ILE A 702 -2.78 -0.56 -0.58
CA ILE A 702 -1.35 -0.45 -0.28
C ILE A 702 -0.89 -1.82 0.20
N TRP A 703 -0.44 -2.64 -0.74
CA TRP A 703 0.24 -3.90 -0.45
C TRP A 703 1.67 -3.62 0.02
N SER A 704 2.18 -4.42 0.95
CA SER A 704 3.38 -4.03 1.69
C SER A 704 4.65 -4.84 1.39
N GLU A 705 4.65 -5.68 0.37
CA GLU A 705 5.79 -6.54 0.00
C GLU A 705 7.09 -5.75 -0.21
N THR A 706 6.99 -4.57 -0.83
CA THR A 706 8.14 -3.71 -1.13
C THR A 706 8.37 -2.61 -0.10
N ILE A 707 7.54 -2.52 0.94
CA ILE A 707 7.60 -1.46 1.94
C ILE A 707 8.68 -1.78 2.98
N ARG A 708 9.58 -0.83 3.25
CA ARG A 708 10.68 -0.95 4.21
C ARG A 708 10.62 0.07 5.34
N SER A 709 9.71 1.05 5.26
CA SER A 709 9.45 2.03 6.32
C SER A 709 8.07 2.65 6.19
N PHE A 710 7.58 3.33 7.23
CA PHE A 710 6.30 4.06 7.14
C PHE A 710 6.42 5.28 6.22
N GLU A 711 7.58 5.91 6.14
CA GLU A 711 7.84 6.98 5.16
C GLU A 711 7.66 6.49 3.72
N GLN A 712 7.88 5.19 3.45
CA GLN A 712 7.60 4.61 2.13
C GLN A 712 6.10 4.38 1.92
N VAL A 713 5.33 4.04 2.95
CA VAL A 713 3.85 4.05 2.89
C VAL A 713 3.36 5.45 2.49
N GLU A 714 3.86 6.48 3.16
CA GLU A 714 3.53 7.88 2.85
C GLU A 714 3.95 8.27 1.42
N TYR A 715 5.13 7.81 0.97
CA TYR A 715 5.61 8.02 -0.40
C TYR A 715 4.68 7.40 -1.44
N TYR A 716 4.18 6.18 -1.20
CA TYR A 716 3.23 5.52 -2.09
C TYR A 716 1.86 6.18 -2.05
N LEU A 717 1.41 6.62 -0.88
CA LEU A 717 0.12 7.25 -0.69
C LEU A 717 0.06 8.64 -1.32
N PHE A 718 1.12 9.46 -1.17
CA PHE A 718 1.12 10.86 -1.60
C PHE A 718 2.03 11.12 -2.80
N PRO A 719 1.48 11.78 -3.86
CA PRO A 719 0.18 12.47 -3.95
C PRO A 719 -1.00 11.63 -4.51
N LYS A 720 -0.89 10.33 -4.75
CA LYS A 720 -1.90 9.49 -5.42
C LYS A 720 -3.28 9.53 -4.75
N VAL A 721 -3.33 9.54 -3.42
CA VAL A 721 -4.59 9.52 -2.65
C VAL A 721 -5.50 10.71 -2.92
N PHE A 722 -4.94 11.84 -3.35
CA PHE A 722 -5.76 13.03 -3.67
C PHE A 722 -6.72 12.76 -4.83
N GLY A 723 -6.27 12.02 -5.86
CA GLY A 723 -7.12 11.62 -6.97
C GLY A 723 -8.22 10.64 -6.54
N LEU A 724 -7.91 9.71 -5.65
CA LEU A 724 -8.89 8.78 -5.09
C LEU A 724 -9.94 9.52 -4.25
N ALA A 725 -9.52 10.38 -3.32
CA ALA A 725 -10.41 11.15 -2.46
C ALA A 725 -11.33 12.07 -3.29
N GLU A 726 -10.75 12.79 -4.27
CA GLU A 726 -11.49 13.63 -5.20
C GLU A 726 -12.51 12.83 -5.98
N ARG A 727 -12.14 11.64 -6.47
CA ARG A 727 -13.02 10.83 -7.30
C ARG A 727 -14.14 10.15 -6.51
N ALA A 728 -13.87 9.73 -5.28
CA ALA A 728 -14.90 9.16 -4.40
C ALA A 728 -15.90 10.24 -3.92
N TRP A 729 -15.46 11.48 -3.83
CA TRP A 729 -16.30 12.64 -3.46
C TRP A 729 -17.08 13.18 -4.63
N ASN A 730 -16.45 13.26 -5.83
CA ASN A 730 -16.97 13.86 -7.06
C ASN A 730 -16.83 12.87 -8.25
N VAL A 731 -17.80 11.99 -8.44
CA VAL A 731 -17.73 10.87 -9.40
C VAL A 731 -17.85 11.28 -10.86
N GLN A 732 -18.46 12.42 -11.16
CA GLN A 732 -18.69 12.91 -12.54
C GLN A 732 -18.04 14.29 -12.73
N PRO A 733 -16.73 14.35 -12.93
CA PRO A 733 -16.07 15.61 -13.19
C PRO A 733 -16.49 16.20 -14.54
N SER A 734 -16.57 17.52 -14.60
CA SER A 734 -17.01 18.24 -15.83
C SER A 734 -16.15 17.93 -17.06
N TRP A 735 -14.86 17.65 -16.87
CA TRP A 735 -13.96 17.29 -17.95
C TRP A 735 -14.28 15.94 -18.59
N ALA A 736 -14.88 14.99 -17.83
CA ALA A 736 -15.27 13.68 -18.36
C ALA A 736 -16.44 13.78 -19.37
N LEU A 737 -17.29 14.79 -19.22
CA LEU A 737 -18.43 15.03 -20.10
C LEU A 737 -18.06 15.81 -21.37
N SER A 738 -16.87 16.41 -21.41
CA SER A 738 -16.41 17.22 -22.54
C SER A 738 -15.66 16.37 -23.59
N PRO A 739 -16.02 16.46 -24.89
CA PRO A 739 -15.23 15.86 -25.95
C PRO A 739 -13.89 16.59 -26.21
N ASP A 740 -13.71 17.79 -25.64
CA ASP A 740 -12.52 18.62 -25.82
C ASP A 740 -11.41 18.21 -24.84
N GLY A 741 -10.33 17.64 -25.37
CA GLY A 741 -9.14 17.27 -24.59
C GLY A 741 -8.49 18.45 -23.86
N LYS A 742 -8.72 19.69 -24.29
CA LYS A 742 -8.23 20.89 -23.60
C LYS A 742 -8.88 21.06 -22.22
N VAL A 743 -10.19 20.78 -22.11
CA VAL A 743 -10.91 20.84 -20.82
C VAL A 743 -10.32 19.85 -19.82
N TYR A 744 -9.97 18.66 -20.26
CA TYR A 744 -9.28 17.66 -19.45
C TYR A 744 -7.89 18.15 -19.00
N MET A 745 -7.07 18.67 -19.93
CA MET A 745 -5.73 19.15 -19.61
C MET A 745 -5.75 20.36 -18.66
N ASP A 746 -6.70 21.26 -18.82
CA ASP A 746 -6.86 22.40 -17.91
C ASP A 746 -7.29 21.95 -16.50
N ALA A 747 -8.17 20.96 -16.40
CA ALA A 747 -8.54 20.34 -15.11
C ALA A 747 -7.35 19.63 -14.45
N LYS A 748 -6.57 18.89 -15.21
CA LYS A 748 -5.35 18.20 -14.76
C LYS A 748 -4.30 19.19 -14.25
N ARG A 749 -4.10 20.31 -14.94
CA ARG A 749 -3.18 21.38 -14.50
C ARG A 749 -3.64 22.03 -13.20
N LYS A 750 -4.95 22.32 -13.05
CA LYS A 750 -5.51 22.84 -11.80
C LYS A 750 -5.35 21.87 -10.65
N TYR A 751 -5.61 20.59 -10.89
CA TYR A 751 -5.39 19.54 -9.91
C TYR A 751 -3.92 19.49 -9.45
N ASN A 752 -2.97 19.50 -10.39
CA ASN A 752 -1.54 19.54 -10.08
C ASN A 752 -1.14 20.81 -9.29
N ALA A 753 -1.64 21.98 -9.72
CA ALA A 753 -1.35 23.23 -9.04
C ALA A 753 -1.89 23.24 -7.59
N GLY A 754 -3.10 22.75 -7.36
CA GLY A 754 -3.67 22.61 -6.01
C GLY A 754 -2.83 21.73 -5.10
N ILE A 755 -2.33 20.59 -5.63
CA ILE A 755 -1.41 19.70 -4.90
C ILE A 755 -0.14 20.45 -4.51
N ILE A 756 0.51 21.11 -5.45
CA ILE A 756 1.80 21.78 -5.25
C ILE A 756 1.67 23.00 -4.32
N ASP A 757 0.66 23.83 -4.54
CA ASP A 757 0.54 25.08 -3.83
C ASP A 757 0.00 24.93 -2.41
N TYR A 758 -0.80 23.86 -2.14
CA TYR A 758 -1.48 23.70 -0.86
C TYR A 758 -1.21 22.35 -0.19
N GLU A 759 -1.33 21.24 -0.91
CA GLU A 759 -1.29 19.91 -0.28
C GLU A 759 0.13 19.48 0.13
N LEU A 760 1.12 19.59 -0.76
CA LEU A 760 2.50 19.25 -0.40
C LEU A 760 3.07 20.12 0.74
N PRO A 761 2.85 21.45 0.76
CA PRO A 761 3.22 22.29 1.91
C PRO A 761 2.51 21.88 3.21
N ARG A 762 1.23 21.51 3.15
CA ARG A 762 0.46 21.01 4.29
C ARG A 762 1.02 19.72 4.83
N LEU A 763 1.34 18.77 3.95
CA LEU A 763 1.96 17.48 4.33
C LEU A 763 3.32 17.73 4.99
N ALA A 764 4.17 18.55 4.39
CA ALA A 764 5.47 18.92 4.97
C ALA A 764 5.34 19.55 6.36
N LYS A 765 4.42 20.50 6.56
CA LYS A 765 4.12 21.12 7.84
C LYS A 765 3.70 20.11 8.91
N ARG A 766 3.01 19.04 8.52
CA ARG A 766 2.54 17.96 9.39
C ARG A 766 3.56 16.82 9.56
N GLY A 767 4.76 16.93 8.98
CA GLY A 767 5.80 15.90 9.06
C GLY A 767 5.44 14.62 8.32
N ILE A 768 4.62 14.73 7.25
CA ILE A 768 4.21 13.62 6.38
C ILE A 768 5.14 13.58 5.19
N ASN A 769 5.61 12.38 4.83
CA ASN A 769 6.42 12.19 3.64
C ASN A 769 5.55 12.16 2.38
N PHE A 770 6.15 12.51 1.23
CA PHE A 770 5.50 12.43 -0.08
C PHE A 770 6.54 12.32 -1.18
N ARG A 771 6.12 11.83 -2.33
CA ARG A 771 6.98 11.77 -3.51
C ARG A 771 7.17 13.16 -4.12
N VAL A 772 8.43 13.52 -4.36
CA VAL A 772 8.81 14.66 -5.19
C VAL A 772 9.11 14.16 -6.59
N SER A 773 8.40 14.64 -7.61
CA SER A 773 8.60 14.23 -9.00
C SER A 773 10.03 14.51 -9.47
N PRO A 774 10.69 13.57 -10.18
CA PRO A 774 11.99 13.82 -10.77
C PRO A 774 11.98 15.02 -11.73
N PRO A 775 13.09 15.74 -11.85
CA PRO A 775 13.21 16.80 -12.84
C PRO A 775 13.35 16.19 -14.24
N GLY A 776 12.80 16.88 -15.22
CA GLY A 776 13.10 16.62 -16.62
C GLY A 776 14.48 17.21 -16.96
N ILE A 777 15.33 16.44 -17.62
CA ILE A 777 16.61 16.91 -18.14
C ILE A 777 16.82 16.43 -19.56
N MET A 778 17.39 17.29 -20.40
CA MET A 778 17.78 16.93 -21.76
C MET A 778 18.98 17.73 -22.23
N THR A 779 19.77 17.16 -23.13
CA THR A 779 20.81 17.90 -23.80
C THR A 779 20.36 18.26 -25.21
N ARG A 780 20.41 19.54 -25.55
CA ARG A 780 20.09 20.06 -26.89
C ARG A 780 21.13 21.11 -27.27
N ASP A 781 21.74 20.96 -28.43
CA ASP A 781 22.77 21.87 -28.97
C ASP A 781 23.95 22.13 -27.99
N GLY A 782 24.35 21.08 -27.25
CA GLY A 782 25.43 21.16 -26.22
C GLY A 782 25.03 21.85 -24.92
N LEU A 783 23.73 22.19 -24.75
CA LEU A 783 23.20 22.79 -23.55
C LEU A 783 22.39 21.78 -22.76
N LEU A 784 22.62 21.70 -21.45
CA LEU A 784 21.76 21.00 -20.50
C LEU A 784 20.55 21.91 -20.20
N LEU A 785 19.38 21.40 -20.53
CA LEU A 785 18.09 21.99 -20.21
C LEU A 785 17.44 21.17 -19.10
N ALA A 786 16.77 21.84 -18.17
CA ALA A 786 15.97 21.16 -17.14
C ALA A 786 14.64 21.87 -16.91
N ASN A 787 13.65 21.11 -16.44
CA ASN A 787 12.37 21.62 -15.97
C ASN A 787 11.84 20.72 -14.84
N THR A 788 10.79 21.18 -14.19
CA THR A 788 10.12 20.42 -13.12
C THR A 788 8.60 20.68 -13.15
N ALA A 789 7.82 19.69 -12.76
CA ALA A 789 6.38 19.83 -12.54
C ALA A 789 6.07 20.65 -11.26
N ILE A 790 7.06 20.87 -10.38
CA ILE A 790 6.92 21.60 -9.13
C ILE A 790 7.66 22.97 -9.27
N PRO A 791 6.97 24.08 -9.54
CA PRO A 791 7.61 25.35 -9.93
C PRO A 791 8.66 25.89 -8.95
N ASN A 792 8.52 25.60 -7.66
CA ASN A 792 9.42 26.08 -6.61
C ASN A 792 10.45 25.03 -6.15
N ALA A 793 10.54 23.88 -6.82
CA ALA A 793 11.56 22.90 -6.52
C ALA A 793 12.94 23.36 -7.05
N VAL A 794 13.97 23.11 -6.24
CA VAL A 794 15.36 23.33 -6.64
C VAL A 794 15.86 22.10 -7.39
N ILE A 795 16.30 22.28 -8.64
CA ILE A 795 16.91 21.21 -9.42
C ILE A 795 18.42 21.22 -9.15
N ARG A 796 18.95 20.10 -8.68
CA ARG A 796 20.39 19.90 -8.52
C ARG A 796 20.87 18.77 -9.41
N TYR A 797 22.12 18.88 -9.90
CA TYR A 797 22.68 17.89 -10.80
C TYR A 797 24.16 17.62 -10.53
N THR A 798 24.60 16.45 -11.02
CA THR A 798 25.99 16.01 -11.04
C THR A 798 26.39 15.62 -12.46
N THR A 799 27.67 15.65 -12.76
CA THR A 799 28.23 15.36 -14.10
C THR A 799 29.16 14.15 -14.11
N ASP A 800 29.26 13.48 -12.97
CA ASP A 800 30.12 12.30 -12.74
C ASP A 800 29.31 11.04 -12.44
N GLY A 801 27.95 11.14 -12.48
CA GLY A 801 27.03 10.04 -12.18
C GLY A 801 26.78 9.79 -10.69
N SER A 802 27.37 10.60 -9.79
CA SER A 802 27.06 10.56 -8.37
C SER A 802 25.63 11.07 -8.11
N GLU A 803 25.03 10.60 -7.00
CA GLU A 803 23.68 11.06 -6.61
C GLU A 803 23.70 12.54 -6.24
N PRO A 804 22.81 13.38 -6.82
CA PRO A 804 22.67 14.77 -6.44
C PRO A 804 22.22 14.92 -4.99
N THR A 805 22.88 15.80 -4.26
CA THR A 805 22.56 16.18 -2.88
C THR A 805 22.18 17.67 -2.81
N GLU A 806 21.71 18.13 -1.65
CA GLU A 806 21.44 19.56 -1.45
C GLU A 806 22.65 20.47 -1.66
N SER A 807 23.88 19.92 -1.60
CA SER A 807 25.13 20.63 -1.88
C SER A 807 25.60 20.53 -3.33
N SER A 808 24.95 19.72 -4.17
CA SER A 808 25.30 19.59 -5.58
C SER A 808 24.99 20.86 -6.39
N ILE A 809 25.52 20.95 -7.62
CA ILE A 809 25.35 22.11 -8.48
C ILE A 809 23.84 22.38 -8.73
N GLU A 810 23.41 23.60 -8.49
CA GLU A 810 22.05 24.03 -8.78
C GLU A 810 21.90 24.39 -10.26
N TRP A 811 20.86 23.88 -10.90
CA TRP A 811 20.49 24.29 -12.24
C TRP A 811 19.57 25.51 -12.16
N GLN A 812 19.95 26.61 -12.76
CA GLN A 812 19.16 27.86 -12.81
C GLN A 812 18.80 28.26 -14.23
N THR A 813 19.71 28.04 -15.17
CA THR A 813 19.55 28.39 -16.59
C THR A 813 20.24 27.34 -17.47
N PRO A 814 19.93 27.28 -18.77
CA PRO A 814 20.65 26.41 -19.69
C PRO A 814 22.16 26.58 -19.59
N VAL A 815 22.87 25.48 -19.39
CA VAL A 815 24.33 25.47 -19.16
C VAL A 815 25.01 24.54 -20.15
N VAL A 816 26.19 24.95 -20.66
CA VAL A 816 27.01 24.09 -21.54
C VAL A 816 27.46 22.87 -20.75
N CYS A 817 27.07 21.69 -21.21
CA CYS A 817 27.43 20.43 -20.56
C CYS A 817 27.70 19.34 -21.60
N ASN A 818 28.90 18.79 -21.57
CA ASN A 818 29.37 17.69 -22.44
C ASN A 818 29.68 16.42 -21.63
N ALA A 819 29.19 16.34 -20.40
CA ALA A 819 29.42 15.18 -19.55
C ALA A 819 28.71 13.93 -20.12
N PRO A 820 29.33 12.76 -20.06
CA PRO A 820 28.77 11.51 -20.59
C PRO A 820 27.62 10.98 -19.73
N LEU A 821 27.56 11.34 -18.46
CA LEU A 821 26.56 10.90 -17.54
C LEU A 821 26.16 12.07 -16.62
N ILE A 822 24.88 12.41 -16.66
CA ILE A 822 24.30 13.48 -15.84
C ILE A 822 23.19 12.85 -15.00
N LYS A 823 23.23 13.07 -13.68
CA LYS A 823 22.13 12.80 -12.78
C LYS A 823 21.54 14.11 -12.29
N ALA A 824 20.20 14.17 -12.13
CA ALA A 824 19.52 15.34 -11.58
C ALA A 824 18.42 14.91 -10.61
N LYS A 825 18.19 15.72 -9.59
CA LYS A 825 17.14 15.51 -8.57
C LYS A 825 16.45 16.82 -8.25
N SER A 826 15.14 16.77 -8.04
CA SER A 826 14.34 17.88 -7.52
C SER A 826 14.35 17.86 -5.99
N PHE A 827 14.57 19.00 -5.37
CA PHE A 827 14.48 19.19 -3.92
C PHE A 827 13.35 20.17 -3.63
N TYR A 828 12.41 19.76 -2.78
CA TYR A 828 11.26 20.55 -2.42
C TYR A 828 10.89 20.34 -0.95
N LEU A 829 10.78 21.44 -0.17
CA LEU A 829 10.39 21.42 1.25
C LEU A 829 11.20 20.41 2.12
N GLY A 830 12.51 20.30 1.83
CA GLY A 830 13.40 19.42 2.60
C GLY A 830 13.30 17.92 2.24
N LYS A 831 12.70 17.62 1.09
CA LYS A 831 12.61 16.26 0.53
C LYS A 831 13.43 16.12 -0.74
#